data_43f7c4fedb5b6a1c7efe7a7042e4bed6
#
_entry.id   43f7c4fedb5b6a1c7efe7a7042e4bed6
#
_cell.length_a   1.000
_cell.length_b   1.000
_cell.length_c   1.000
_cell.angle_alpha   90.00
_cell.angle_beta   90.00
_cell.angle_gamma   90.00
#
_symmetry.space_group_name_H-M   'P 1'
#
loop_
_entity.id
_entity.type
_entity.pdbx_description
1 polymer ?
#
loop_
_entity_poly.entity_id
_entity_poly.type
_entity_poly.pdbx_seq_one_letter_code
_entity_poly.pdbx_strand_id
1 'polypeptide(L)'
;MDAVGNKRKKMASGVNLPETLATASDSSVATFHIAGWKTCPSFVKAQEVAAAMQMLYPDRVAFEAHPFEDRDAFKQWLGASQDDITASFGTGSDATKHVTSPFVWSSYPTTFVGGCDNLLAFFRSGIAVGKPQGVTPNEEPAVKAAAAAPATEADAPMPEATVEDTLSAAAEEETSYDYDLVVIGGGSGGLACSKEAASFGQKVCVLDYVKPSPQGTSWGLGGTANFGWKVTSGEGGAPTFDWKQLVANVDGYIKGINFKYKVELRSKYVKYENFLGSFIDPHTLELWHPRKGTKQITTRNVVIAVGGRPKELTCRGGEYAISSDDIFWMKKKEPGKTLVVGASYVALECAGFLKGMGYDVKVMVRSILLRGFDQDMANKIGEYMEVQSGIEFIRKTVPQSITKLENGQLLVKWTSEDGESCEEAFDTVLNATGRDPDVAKLGLDKAGVKLNDKTGRIWVKNEQTSTSNIYAIGDVIDAPELTPVAIQAGRFLSRRLYNNSTVQMDYEKVCTAVFTPIEYGCCGLSEEDSKDRYGEGNIEVYHTNFVPLEWSLSTETRTAAESCYVKVICDKTRDKFVVGFHYLGPNAGEVTQAMGLAMKLGFTYDQMVDTVGIHPTTAESFTTLEVTKSSGGATTGGGC
;
A
#
# COMPACT_ATOMS: atom_id res chain seq x y z
N MET A 1 27.21 32.64 -53.89
CA MET A 1 26.05 32.34 -53.00
C MET A 1 26.04 30.88 -52.51
N ASP A 2 27.19 30.20 -52.37
CA ASP A 2 27.26 28.76 -52.07
C ASP A 2 28.14 28.41 -50.86
N ALA A 3 28.40 29.35 -49.99
CA ALA A 3 29.25 29.11 -48.81
C ALA A 3 28.50 29.11 -47.48
N VAL A 4 27.20 29.40 -47.45
CA VAL A 4 26.37 29.44 -46.23
C VAL A 4 25.57 28.13 -46.03
N GLY A 5 25.33 27.36 -47.11
CA GLY A 5 24.54 26.12 -47.07
C GLY A 5 25.27 24.93 -46.45
N ASN A 6 26.59 24.93 -46.35
CA ASN A 6 27.36 23.74 -45.93
C ASN A 6 27.88 23.78 -44.48
N LYS A 7 27.67 24.86 -43.75
CA LYS A 7 28.01 24.94 -42.30
C LYS A 7 26.89 24.45 -41.36
N ARG A 8 25.68 24.27 -41.88
CA ARG A 8 24.54 23.74 -41.07
C ARG A 8 24.58 22.23 -40.85
N LYS A 9 25.46 21.49 -41.54
CA LYS A 9 25.50 20.00 -41.48
C LYS A 9 26.46 19.39 -40.47
N LYS A 10 27.09 20.14 -39.60
CA LYS A 10 28.00 19.58 -38.58
C LYS A 10 27.77 20.20 -37.21
N MET A 11 26.61 19.97 -36.61
CA MET A 11 26.50 20.00 -35.18
C MET A 11 26.72 18.60 -34.63
N ALA A 12 27.48 18.47 -33.57
CA ALA A 12 28.11 17.25 -33.06
C ALA A 12 27.16 16.12 -32.60
N SER A 13 25.87 16.16 -32.92
CA SER A 13 24.88 15.16 -32.53
C SER A 13 23.91 14.71 -33.62
N GLY A 14 24.01 15.24 -34.84
CA GLY A 14 23.16 14.77 -35.94
C GLY A 14 21.65 15.08 -35.83
N VAL A 15 21.24 15.92 -34.88
CA VAL A 15 19.84 16.29 -34.71
C VAL A 15 19.53 17.54 -35.50
N ASN A 16 18.80 17.38 -36.63
CA ASN A 16 18.28 18.51 -37.44
C ASN A 16 16.80 18.68 -37.10
N LEU A 17 16.45 19.74 -36.38
CA LEU A 17 15.07 20.02 -35.99
C LEU A 17 14.10 20.31 -37.14
N PRO A 18 14.43 21.14 -38.14
CA PRO A 18 13.41 21.65 -39.05
C PRO A 18 13.19 20.89 -40.36
N GLU A 19 14.19 20.20 -40.90
CA GLU A 19 14.03 19.54 -42.21
C GLU A 19 13.14 18.30 -42.16
N THR A 20 13.08 17.63 -41.00
CA THR A 20 12.17 16.49 -40.76
C THR A 20 10.73 16.91 -40.49
N LEU A 21 10.50 18.15 -40.09
CA LEU A 21 9.16 18.68 -39.80
C LEU A 21 8.45 19.22 -41.04
N ALA A 22 9.22 19.64 -42.06
CA ALA A 22 8.69 20.33 -43.28
C ALA A 22 8.29 19.38 -44.42
N THR A 23 8.65 18.09 -44.39
CA THR A 23 8.47 17.14 -45.50
C THR A 23 7.46 16.02 -45.27
N ALA A 24 6.74 16.01 -44.15
CA ALA A 24 5.72 15.01 -43.91
C ALA A 24 4.40 15.35 -44.59
N SER A 25 4.39 15.32 -45.91
CA SER A 25 3.15 15.18 -46.67
C SER A 25 2.83 13.68 -46.72
N ASP A 26 1.72 13.29 -46.17
CA ASP A 26 1.06 11.99 -46.36
C ASP A 26 1.40 10.79 -45.45
N SER A 27 2.04 10.91 -44.30
CA SER A 27 2.11 9.78 -43.37
C SER A 27 1.10 9.93 -42.26
N SER A 28 0.21 8.94 -42.10
CA SER A 28 -0.72 8.81 -40.99
C SER A 28 -0.02 8.51 -39.64
N VAL A 29 1.30 8.41 -39.63
CA VAL A 29 2.11 8.04 -38.45
C VAL A 29 2.68 9.29 -37.81
N ALA A 30 2.31 9.52 -36.53
CA ALA A 30 2.90 10.60 -35.74
C ALA A 30 4.27 10.16 -35.20
N THR A 31 5.34 10.82 -35.63
CA THR A 31 6.69 10.56 -35.12
C THR A 31 7.02 11.55 -34.02
N PHE A 32 7.31 11.02 -32.82
CA PHE A 32 7.73 11.79 -31.66
C PHE A 32 9.25 11.79 -31.54
N HIS A 33 9.81 12.98 -31.42
CA HIS A 33 11.24 13.18 -31.23
C HIS A 33 11.49 13.55 -29.77
N ILE A 34 12.47 12.91 -29.16
CA ILE A 34 12.78 13.07 -27.73
C ILE A 34 14.26 13.37 -27.57
N ALA A 35 14.61 14.60 -27.25
CA ALA A 35 15.99 15.03 -27.02
C ALA A 35 16.30 15.20 -25.54
N GLY A 36 17.43 14.68 -25.05
CA GLY A 36 17.86 14.79 -23.66
C GLY A 36 19.18 14.08 -23.39
N TRP A 37 19.76 14.26 -22.22
CA TRP A 37 21.02 13.57 -21.89
C TRP A 37 20.77 12.16 -21.34
N LYS A 38 21.67 11.23 -21.65
CA LYS A 38 21.55 9.78 -21.42
C LYS A 38 21.21 9.39 -19.98
N THR A 39 21.76 10.09 -18.99
CA THR A 39 21.55 9.78 -17.56
C THR A 39 20.38 10.55 -16.93
N CYS A 40 19.61 11.32 -17.70
CA CYS A 40 18.43 12.03 -17.21
C CYS A 40 17.27 11.06 -17.00
N PRO A 41 16.77 10.89 -15.75
CA PRO A 41 15.65 9.98 -15.49
C PRO A 41 14.38 10.32 -16.28
N SER A 42 14.11 11.61 -16.49
CA SER A 42 12.95 12.06 -17.27
C SER A 42 13.10 11.79 -18.77
N PHE A 43 14.33 11.82 -19.30
CA PHE A 43 14.62 11.45 -20.69
C PHE A 43 14.41 9.95 -20.91
N VAL A 44 14.95 9.10 -20.03
CA VAL A 44 14.76 7.65 -20.07
C VAL A 44 13.28 7.29 -20.00
N LYS A 45 12.56 7.88 -19.04
CA LYS A 45 11.11 7.66 -18.89
C LYS A 45 10.30 8.10 -20.13
N ALA A 46 10.67 9.20 -20.78
CA ALA A 46 9.99 9.64 -21.99
C ALA A 46 10.21 8.67 -23.15
N GLN A 47 11.41 8.09 -23.28
CA GLN A 47 11.70 7.05 -24.26
C GLN A 47 10.87 5.78 -24.00
N GLU A 48 10.79 5.33 -22.74
CA GLU A 48 9.98 4.16 -22.35
C GLU A 48 8.50 4.36 -22.71
N VAL A 49 7.96 5.55 -22.42
CA VAL A 49 6.57 5.89 -22.75
C VAL A 49 6.34 5.87 -24.25
N ALA A 50 7.23 6.48 -25.04
CA ALA A 50 7.10 6.53 -26.49
C ALA A 50 7.24 5.13 -27.12
N ALA A 51 8.16 4.30 -26.61
CA ALA A 51 8.32 2.91 -27.03
C ALA A 51 7.07 2.07 -26.74
N ALA A 52 6.47 2.22 -25.55
CA ALA A 52 5.23 1.55 -25.21
C ALA A 52 4.08 1.97 -26.13
N MET A 53 3.97 3.26 -26.45
CA MET A 53 2.94 3.76 -27.38
C MET A 53 3.17 3.27 -28.82
N GLN A 54 4.40 3.17 -29.28
CA GLN A 54 4.73 2.58 -30.57
C GLN A 54 4.38 1.09 -30.63
N MET A 55 4.60 0.33 -29.53
CA MET A 55 4.18 -1.07 -29.45
C MET A 55 2.66 -1.24 -29.51
N LEU A 56 1.91 -0.36 -28.83
CA LEU A 56 0.44 -0.40 -28.79
C LEU A 56 -0.20 0.07 -30.10
N TYR A 57 0.45 0.99 -30.82
CA TYR A 57 -0.09 1.63 -32.02
C TYR A 57 0.99 1.73 -33.12
N PRO A 58 1.52 0.59 -33.64
CA PRO A 58 2.66 0.59 -34.56
C PRO A 58 2.42 1.32 -35.88
N ASP A 59 1.18 1.33 -36.35
CA ASP A 59 0.79 2.01 -37.58
C ASP A 59 0.45 3.49 -37.41
N ARG A 60 0.56 4.03 -36.20
CA ARG A 60 0.14 5.39 -35.84
C ARG A 60 1.18 6.19 -35.06
N VAL A 61 2.07 5.52 -34.36
CA VAL A 61 3.09 6.15 -33.52
C VAL A 61 4.47 5.58 -33.83
N ALA A 62 5.38 6.48 -34.16
CA ALA A 62 6.81 6.21 -34.20
C ALA A 62 7.54 7.15 -33.23
N PHE A 63 8.73 6.80 -32.80
CA PHE A 63 9.56 7.72 -32.02
C PHE A 63 11.02 7.65 -32.43
N GLU A 64 11.71 8.76 -32.24
CA GLU A 64 13.13 8.92 -32.47
C GLU A 64 13.78 9.59 -31.25
N ALA A 65 14.79 8.94 -30.67
CA ALA A 65 15.50 9.44 -29.51
C ALA A 65 16.80 10.13 -29.94
N HIS A 66 17.07 11.30 -29.36
CA HIS A 66 18.27 12.11 -29.60
C HIS A 66 19.06 12.25 -28.29
N PRO A 67 19.89 11.25 -27.93
CA PRO A 67 20.63 11.24 -26.67
C PRO A 67 21.89 12.10 -26.74
N PHE A 68 22.12 12.89 -25.69
CA PHE A 68 23.35 13.63 -25.46
C PHE A 68 24.17 12.97 -24.36
N GLU A 69 25.49 13.11 -24.37
CA GLU A 69 26.36 12.46 -23.39
C GLU A 69 26.09 12.97 -21.98
N ASP A 70 25.93 14.29 -21.82
CA ASP A 70 25.68 14.92 -20.53
C ASP A 70 24.74 16.13 -20.65
N ARG A 71 24.48 16.76 -19.49
CA ARG A 71 23.59 17.91 -19.38
C ARG A 71 24.10 19.15 -20.13
N ASP A 72 25.40 19.34 -20.18
CA ASP A 72 26.00 20.55 -20.79
C ASP A 72 25.98 20.43 -22.30
N ALA A 73 26.24 19.27 -22.88
CA ALA A 73 26.06 18.99 -24.31
C ALA A 73 24.60 19.20 -24.74
N PHE A 74 23.63 18.76 -23.94
CA PHE A 74 22.21 19.00 -24.20
C PHE A 74 21.86 20.51 -24.20
N LYS A 75 22.34 21.25 -23.17
CA LYS A 75 22.11 22.71 -23.08
C LYS A 75 22.75 23.48 -24.21
N GLN A 76 23.97 23.09 -24.63
CA GLN A 76 24.65 23.71 -25.74
C GLN A 76 23.88 23.51 -27.05
N TRP A 77 23.38 22.28 -27.28
CA TRP A 77 22.51 21.99 -28.43
C TRP A 77 21.23 22.83 -28.38
N LEU A 78 20.54 22.88 -27.22
CA LEU A 78 19.30 23.63 -27.06
C LEU A 78 19.51 25.13 -27.33
N GLY A 79 20.61 25.71 -26.83
CA GLY A 79 20.98 27.11 -27.09
C GLY A 79 21.30 27.38 -28.56
N ALA A 80 22.01 26.47 -29.20
CA ALA A 80 22.36 26.61 -30.63
C ALA A 80 21.16 26.41 -31.56
N SER A 81 20.11 25.75 -31.11
CA SER A 81 18.89 25.46 -31.87
C SER A 81 17.76 26.47 -31.66
N GLN A 82 17.96 27.55 -30.86
CA GLN A 82 16.91 28.52 -30.54
C GLN A 82 16.24 29.17 -31.74
N ASP A 83 17.02 29.52 -32.79
CA ASP A 83 16.48 30.11 -34.02
C ASP A 83 15.58 29.11 -34.76
N ASP A 84 16.00 27.85 -34.83
CA ASP A 84 15.25 26.77 -35.46
C ASP A 84 13.97 26.42 -34.67
N ILE A 85 14.05 26.42 -33.35
CA ILE A 85 12.91 26.22 -32.44
C ILE A 85 11.89 27.37 -32.63
N THR A 86 12.39 28.60 -32.69
CA THR A 86 11.55 29.79 -32.91
C THR A 86 10.88 29.77 -34.27
N ALA A 87 11.59 29.36 -35.33
CA ALA A 87 11.04 29.20 -36.66
C ALA A 87 9.97 28.11 -36.76
N SER A 88 10.15 27.00 -36.01
CA SER A 88 9.24 25.84 -36.02
C SER A 88 8.00 26.02 -35.17
N PHE A 89 8.10 26.67 -34.01
CA PHE A 89 7.03 26.73 -33.00
C PHE A 89 6.52 28.17 -32.71
N GLY A 90 7.12 29.18 -33.29
CA GLY A 90 6.75 30.59 -33.13
C GLY A 90 7.44 31.28 -31.96
N THR A 91 7.61 32.62 -32.10
CA THR A 91 8.16 33.47 -31.03
C THR A 91 7.25 33.50 -29.80
N GLY A 92 7.83 33.25 -28.64
CA GLY A 92 7.09 33.26 -27.37
C GLY A 92 6.34 31.97 -27.05
N SER A 93 6.44 30.92 -27.87
CA SER A 93 5.91 29.58 -27.58
C SER A 93 6.59 28.95 -26.35
N ASP A 94 5.96 27.95 -25.74
CA ASP A 94 6.57 27.22 -24.63
C ASP A 94 7.84 26.48 -25.07
N ALA A 95 7.97 26.13 -26.34
CA ALA A 95 9.18 25.53 -26.90
C ALA A 95 10.39 26.45 -26.76
N THR A 96 10.23 27.76 -27.05
CA THR A 96 11.32 28.75 -26.96
C THR A 96 11.76 29.02 -25.50
N LYS A 97 10.91 28.72 -24.52
CA LYS A 97 11.17 28.90 -23.09
C LYS A 97 11.63 27.61 -22.41
N HIS A 98 11.56 26.48 -23.08
CA HIS A 98 11.89 25.18 -22.51
C HIS A 98 13.41 25.01 -22.37
N VAL A 99 13.89 24.80 -21.15
CA VAL A 99 15.32 24.70 -20.79
C VAL A 99 15.69 23.40 -20.09
N THR A 100 14.75 22.43 -20.02
CA THR A 100 14.92 21.18 -19.28
C THR A 100 14.87 19.97 -20.20
N SER A 101 15.46 18.86 -19.78
CA SER A 101 15.36 17.57 -20.48
C SER A 101 14.18 16.77 -19.94
N PRO A 102 13.42 16.05 -20.78
CA PRO A 102 13.57 16.01 -22.25
C PRO A 102 12.89 17.18 -22.93
N PHE A 103 13.34 17.50 -24.17
CA PHE A 103 12.65 18.34 -25.10
C PHE A 103 11.92 17.42 -26.10
N VAL A 104 10.58 17.46 -26.10
CA VAL A 104 9.75 16.54 -26.90
C VAL A 104 8.88 17.31 -27.88
N TRP A 105 8.88 16.84 -29.13
CA TRP A 105 8.00 17.37 -30.17
C TRP A 105 7.51 16.25 -31.09
N SER A 106 6.43 16.49 -31.83
CA SER A 106 5.95 15.58 -32.87
C SER A 106 6.14 16.21 -34.27
N SER A 107 6.41 15.37 -35.26
CA SER A 107 6.55 15.79 -36.65
C SER A 107 5.22 15.91 -37.40
N TYR A 108 4.18 15.21 -36.90
CA TYR A 108 2.85 15.28 -37.51
C TYR A 108 1.74 15.06 -36.47
N PRO A 109 0.85 16.05 -36.19
CA PRO A 109 1.09 17.45 -36.57
C PRO A 109 2.33 18.01 -35.89
N THR A 110 2.99 19.00 -36.49
CA THR A 110 4.15 19.67 -35.90
C THR A 110 3.74 20.37 -34.61
N THR A 111 4.10 19.80 -33.49
CA THR A 111 3.66 20.28 -32.17
C THR A 111 4.76 20.11 -31.15
N PHE A 112 5.05 21.17 -30.38
CA PHE A 112 5.87 21.04 -29.20
C PHE A 112 5.03 20.38 -28.08
N VAL A 113 5.53 19.30 -27.57
CA VAL A 113 4.85 18.51 -26.50
C VAL A 113 5.32 18.92 -25.10
N GLY A 114 6.57 19.32 -24.95
CA GLY A 114 7.14 19.73 -23.67
C GLY A 114 8.09 18.71 -23.07
N GLY A 115 7.93 18.43 -21.78
CA GLY A 115 8.71 17.42 -21.06
C GLY A 115 8.04 16.04 -21.00
N CYS A 116 8.59 15.13 -20.20
CA CYS A 116 8.07 13.77 -20.02
C CYS A 116 6.61 13.73 -19.57
N ASP A 117 6.23 14.56 -18.61
CA ASP A 117 4.86 14.57 -18.08
C ASP A 117 3.85 15.11 -19.09
N ASN A 118 4.29 16.07 -19.93
CA ASN A 118 3.49 16.59 -21.05
C ASN A 118 3.29 15.52 -22.14
N LEU A 119 4.30 14.69 -22.42
CA LEU A 119 4.18 13.55 -23.34
C LEU A 119 3.15 12.54 -22.85
N LEU A 120 3.17 12.22 -21.56
CA LEU A 120 2.17 11.35 -20.93
C LEU A 120 0.75 11.94 -21.03
N ALA A 121 0.60 13.24 -20.76
CA ALA A 121 -0.68 13.92 -20.87
C ALA A 121 -1.19 13.95 -22.32
N PHE A 122 -0.30 14.18 -23.28
CA PHE A 122 -0.60 14.18 -24.72
C PHE A 122 -1.20 12.84 -25.16
N PHE A 123 -0.59 11.73 -24.79
CA PHE A 123 -1.12 10.39 -25.11
C PHE A 123 -2.44 10.08 -24.38
N ARG A 124 -2.59 10.50 -23.14
CA ARG A 124 -3.84 10.32 -22.38
C ARG A 124 -5.01 11.08 -22.98
N SER A 125 -4.79 12.24 -23.58
CA SER A 125 -5.84 13.04 -24.22
C SER A 125 -6.35 12.45 -25.54
N GLY A 126 -5.66 11.43 -26.08
CA GLY A 126 -6.02 10.78 -27.35
C GLY A 126 -5.83 11.65 -28.60
N ILE A 127 -5.22 12.83 -28.49
CA ILE A 127 -5.06 13.80 -29.60
C ILE A 127 -4.11 13.23 -30.65
N ALA A 128 -3.05 12.53 -30.23
CA ALA A 128 -2.04 11.98 -31.15
C ALA A 128 -2.50 10.77 -31.96
N VAL A 129 -3.47 9.99 -31.44
CA VAL A 129 -3.73 8.63 -31.95
C VAL A 129 -5.10 8.49 -32.58
N GLY A 130 -5.94 9.51 -32.64
CA GLY A 130 -7.29 9.47 -33.22
C GLY A 130 -8.09 8.23 -32.77
N LYS A 131 -9.34 8.36 -32.42
CA LYS A 131 -10.18 7.18 -32.13
C LYS A 131 -10.21 6.25 -33.35
N PRO A 132 -10.16 4.92 -33.17
CA PRO A 132 -10.38 3.98 -34.27
C PRO A 132 -11.72 4.30 -34.94
N GLN A 133 -11.71 4.62 -36.22
CA GLN A 133 -12.93 4.67 -37.00
C GLN A 133 -13.38 3.23 -37.22
N GLY A 134 -14.56 2.86 -36.68
CA GLY A 134 -15.26 1.64 -37.04
C GLY A 134 -15.40 0.53 -36.00
N VAL A 135 -15.68 0.89 -34.74
CA VAL A 135 -16.40 -0.03 -33.85
C VAL A 135 -17.66 0.69 -33.40
N THR A 136 -18.78 0.35 -34.01
CA THR A 136 -20.10 0.66 -33.44
C THR A 136 -20.16 0.05 -32.06
N PRO A 137 -20.62 0.74 -31.02
CA PRO A 137 -20.88 0.12 -29.73
C PRO A 137 -21.92 -0.98 -29.94
N ASN A 138 -21.52 -2.24 -29.79
CA ASN A 138 -22.49 -3.28 -29.54
C ASN A 138 -23.18 -2.91 -28.24
N GLU A 139 -24.49 -2.85 -28.29
CA GLU A 139 -25.36 -2.66 -27.13
C GLU A 139 -24.95 -3.67 -26.06
N GLU A 140 -24.52 -3.16 -24.90
CA GLU A 140 -24.33 -3.97 -23.72
C GLU A 140 -25.66 -4.66 -23.39
N PRO A 141 -25.68 -5.97 -23.18
CA PRO A 141 -26.87 -6.61 -22.63
C PRO A 141 -27.08 -6.04 -21.23
N ALA A 142 -28.24 -5.45 -21.01
CA ALA A 142 -28.66 -4.94 -19.72
C ALA A 142 -28.59 -6.08 -18.68
N VAL A 143 -27.55 -6.06 -17.85
CA VAL A 143 -27.48 -6.90 -16.65
C VAL A 143 -28.52 -6.33 -15.69
N LYS A 144 -29.64 -7.05 -15.56
CA LYS A 144 -30.64 -6.81 -14.53
C LYS A 144 -29.91 -6.87 -13.18
N ALA A 145 -29.92 -5.75 -12.47
CA ALA A 145 -29.50 -5.69 -11.08
C ALA A 145 -30.33 -6.72 -10.29
N ALA A 146 -29.67 -7.78 -9.83
CA ALA A 146 -30.26 -8.69 -8.87
C ALA A 146 -30.38 -7.92 -7.55
N ALA A 147 -31.60 -7.87 -7.02
CA ALA A 147 -31.93 -7.21 -5.78
C ALA A 147 -31.04 -7.72 -4.65
N ALA A 148 -30.45 -6.80 -3.90
CA ALA A 148 -29.73 -7.09 -2.68
C ALA A 148 -30.65 -7.83 -1.70
N ALA A 149 -30.17 -8.95 -1.17
CA ALA A 149 -30.82 -9.63 -0.05
C ALA A 149 -30.73 -8.74 1.20
N PRO A 150 -31.75 -8.78 2.08
CA PRO A 150 -31.81 -7.88 3.24
C PRO A 150 -30.69 -8.20 4.23
N ALA A 151 -30.02 -7.13 4.69
CA ALA A 151 -29.10 -7.18 5.80
C ALA A 151 -29.83 -7.62 7.06
N THR A 152 -29.27 -8.61 7.77
CA THR A 152 -29.78 -9.01 9.09
C THR A 152 -29.45 -7.94 10.13
N GLU A 153 -30.45 -7.61 10.92
CA GLU A 153 -30.43 -6.64 11.99
C GLU A 153 -29.38 -6.97 13.06
N ALA A 154 -28.41 -6.11 13.18
CA ALA A 154 -27.65 -5.92 14.42
C ALA A 154 -27.07 -4.51 14.49
N ASP A 155 -27.93 -3.48 14.36
CA ASP A 155 -27.61 -2.12 14.75
C ASP A 155 -28.90 -1.39 15.13
N ALA A 156 -28.91 -0.82 16.34
CA ALA A 156 -29.99 0.01 16.79
C ALA A 156 -30.12 1.25 15.90
N PRO A 157 -31.31 1.63 15.46
CA PRO A 157 -31.47 2.71 14.50
C PRO A 157 -31.14 4.05 15.15
N MET A 158 -30.22 4.77 14.51
CA MET A 158 -30.06 6.22 14.67
C MET A 158 -31.29 6.91 14.07
N PRO A 159 -31.78 8.05 14.63
CA PRO A 159 -32.93 8.76 14.08
C PRO A 159 -32.64 9.21 12.65
N GLU A 160 -33.52 8.83 11.74
CA GLU A 160 -33.56 9.30 10.35
C GLU A 160 -33.64 10.82 10.31
N ALA A 161 -32.60 11.46 9.81
CA ALA A 161 -32.70 12.79 9.25
C ALA A 161 -33.34 12.65 7.87
N THR A 162 -34.54 13.14 7.72
CA THR A 162 -35.31 13.12 6.48
C THR A 162 -34.54 13.82 5.35
N VAL A 163 -34.46 13.15 4.19
CA VAL A 163 -33.77 13.59 2.96
C VAL A 163 -34.63 14.66 2.22
N GLU A 164 -35.18 15.64 2.90
CA GLU A 164 -35.98 16.70 2.26
C GLU A 164 -35.39 18.12 2.34
N ASP A 165 -34.19 18.31 2.87
CA ASP A 165 -33.60 19.65 3.06
C ASP A 165 -32.31 19.92 2.26
N THR A 166 -32.21 19.48 1.01
CA THR A 166 -31.03 19.81 0.18
C THR A 166 -31.34 20.35 -1.21
N LEU A 167 -32.43 21.10 -1.36
CA LEU A 167 -32.66 21.90 -2.59
C LEU A 167 -33.27 23.26 -2.23
N SER A 168 -32.58 24.04 -1.39
CA SER A 168 -32.75 25.49 -1.38
C SER A 168 -31.38 26.11 -1.64
N ALA A 169 -31.11 26.46 -2.89
CA ALA A 169 -30.01 27.34 -3.25
C ALA A 169 -30.35 28.76 -2.72
N ALA A 170 -30.19 28.97 -1.41
CA ALA A 170 -29.91 30.27 -0.86
C ALA A 170 -28.47 30.60 -1.23
N ALA A 171 -28.20 31.76 -1.79
CA ALA A 171 -26.87 32.29 -2.01
C ALA A 171 -26.12 32.28 -0.66
N GLU A 172 -25.31 31.27 -0.44
CA GLU A 172 -24.34 31.25 0.66
C GLU A 172 -23.38 32.39 0.38
N GLU A 173 -23.28 33.36 1.30
CA GLU A 173 -22.12 34.26 1.36
C GLU A 173 -20.86 33.38 1.28
N GLU A 174 -20.01 33.66 0.29
CA GLU A 174 -18.75 32.91 0.04
C GLU A 174 -17.87 33.05 1.27
N THR A 175 -18.03 32.16 2.24
CA THR A 175 -17.13 32.09 3.39
C THR A 175 -15.76 31.69 2.88
N SER A 176 -14.82 32.62 2.90
CA SER A 176 -13.44 32.41 2.47
C SER A 176 -12.69 31.59 3.52
N TYR A 177 -12.28 30.37 3.17
CA TYR A 177 -11.43 29.51 4.02
C TYR A 177 -9.96 29.62 3.61
N ASP A 178 -9.04 29.37 4.57
CA ASP A 178 -7.61 29.29 4.30
C ASP A 178 -7.29 28.13 3.36
N TYR A 179 -8.01 27.00 3.48
CA TYR A 179 -7.83 25.77 2.70
C TYR A 179 -9.18 25.16 2.33
N ASP A 180 -9.21 24.46 1.17
CA ASP A 180 -10.34 23.62 0.78
C ASP A 180 -10.32 22.31 1.55
N LEU A 181 -9.11 21.78 1.85
CA LEU A 181 -8.91 20.57 2.61
C LEU A 181 -7.73 20.67 3.57
N VAL A 182 -7.96 20.32 4.83
CA VAL A 182 -6.87 20.04 5.78
C VAL A 182 -6.89 18.56 6.13
N VAL A 183 -5.73 17.93 6.02
CA VAL A 183 -5.50 16.53 6.41
C VAL A 183 -4.68 16.52 7.70
N ILE A 184 -5.22 15.93 8.74
CA ILE A 184 -4.52 15.76 10.02
C ILE A 184 -3.92 14.35 10.06
N GLY A 185 -2.63 14.26 9.98
CA GLY A 185 -1.83 13.04 9.88
C GLY A 185 -1.16 12.89 8.52
N GLY A 186 0.18 12.88 8.51
CA GLY A 186 1.03 12.70 7.32
C GLY A 186 1.39 11.24 7.04
N GLY A 187 0.58 10.28 7.50
CA GLY A 187 0.72 8.86 7.21
C GLY A 187 0.25 8.49 5.80
N SER A 188 0.22 7.18 5.51
CA SER A 188 -0.06 6.64 4.16
C SER A 188 -1.38 7.14 3.58
N GLY A 189 -2.46 7.07 4.34
CA GLY A 189 -3.79 7.53 3.91
C GLY A 189 -3.85 9.05 3.73
N GLY A 190 -3.32 9.81 4.69
CA GLY A 190 -3.31 11.28 4.65
C GLY A 190 -2.51 11.84 3.49
N LEU A 191 -1.31 11.29 3.23
CA LEU A 191 -0.49 11.69 2.07
C LEU A 191 -1.15 11.33 0.74
N ALA A 192 -1.82 10.20 0.64
CA ALA A 192 -2.54 9.80 -0.57
C ALA A 192 -3.75 10.70 -0.82
N CYS A 193 -4.57 10.94 0.21
CA CYS A 193 -5.73 11.82 0.15
C CYS A 193 -5.33 13.24 -0.26
N SER A 194 -4.32 13.82 0.39
CA SER A 194 -3.88 15.20 0.12
C SER A 194 -3.35 15.39 -1.30
N LYS A 195 -2.55 14.43 -1.79
CA LYS A 195 -2.00 14.49 -3.15
C LYS A 195 -3.09 14.33 -4.22
N GLU A 196 -4.06 13.48 -3.97
CA GLU A 196 -5.19 13.27 -4.87
C GLU A 196 -6.09 14.51 -4.91
N ALA A 197 -6.46 15.08 -3.76
CA ALA A 197 -7.26 16.32 -3.71
C ALA A 197 -6.55 17.50 -4.38
N ALA A 198 -5.25 17.66 -4.18
CA ALA A 198 -4.46 18.69 -4.83
C ALA A 198 -4.41 18.51 -6.35
N SER A 199 -4.49 17.27 -6.88
CA SER A 199 -4.56 17.03 -8.33
C SER A 199 -5.86 17.50 -8.97
N PHE A 200 -6.90 17.74 -8.17
CA PHE A 200 -8.17 18.36 -8.59
C PHE A 200 -8.20 19.87 -8.34
N GLY A 201 -7.04 20.50 -8.14
CA GLY A 201 -6.92 21.95 -7.98
C GLY A 201 -7.24 22.48 -6.59
N GLN A 202 -7.44 21.60 -5.60
CA GLN A 202 -7.78 22.03 -4.24
C GLN A 202 -6.56 22.60 -3.50
N LYS A 203 -6.78 23.63 -2.69
CA LYS A 203 -5.76 24.19 -1.78
C LYS A 203 -5.68 23.33 -0.53
N VAL A 204 -4.66 22.49 -0.44
CA VAL A 204 -4.53 21.44 0.58
C VAL A 204 -3.42 21.72 1.57
N CYS A 205 -3.68 21.48 2.86
CA CYS A 205 -2.69 21.47 3.94
C CYS A 205 -2.66 20.11 4.62
N VAL A 206 -1.46 19.59 4.88
CA VAL A 206 -1.22 18.41 5.72
C VAL A 206 -0.61 18.84 7.02
N LEU A 207 -1.24 18.49 8.11
CA LEU A 207 -0.74 18.66 9.47
C LEU A 207 -0.14 17.35 9.94
N ASP A 208 1.14 17.35 10.26
CA ASP A 208 1.82 16.16 10.72
C ASP A 208 2.76 16.53 11.87
N TYR A 209 2.53 15.91 13.03
CA TYR A 209 3.35 16.14 14.20
C TYR A 209 4.27 14.95 14.43
N VAL A 210 5.40 14.98 13.74
CA VAL A 210 6.48 14.01 13.96
C VAL A 210 7.40 14.59 15.04
N LYS A 211 7.37 14.00 16.25
CA LYS A 211 8.55 14.08 17.13
C LYS A 211 9.72 13.53 16.32
N PRO A 212 10.98 13.98 16.57
CA PRO A 212 12.12 13.40 15.88
C PRO A 212 12.33 11.94 16.32
N SER A 213 11.36 11.13 15.96
CA SER A 213 11.32 9.69 15.98
C SER A 213 11.02 9.30 14.56
N PRO A 214 11.80 8.45 13.97
CA PRO A 214 11.66 8.04 12.59
C PRO A 214 10.60 6.96 12.40
N GLN A 215 9.54 7.01 13.13
CA GLN A 215 8.41 6.10 13.04
C GLN A 215 7.70 6.28 11.70
N GLY A 216 8.19 5.58 10.70
CA GLY A 216 7.55 5.37 9.42
C GLY A 216 7.56 3.87 9.17
N THR A 217 6.39 3.27 9.18
CA THR A 217 6.21 1.87 8.85
C THR A 217 6.25 1.70 7.34
N SER A 218 7.30 1.11 6.82
CA SER A 218 7.29 0.56 5.47
C SER A 218 8.19 -0.67 5.46
N TRP A 219 7.56 -1.81 5.37
CA TRP A 219 8.20 -3.11 5.26
C TRP A 219 8.36 -3.43 3.78
N GLY A 220 9.59 -3.48 3.30
CA GLY A 220 9.95 -3.97 1.99
C GLY A 220 11.19 -4.83 2.12
N LEU A 221 11.02 -6.13 1.99
CA LEU A 221 12.06 -7.12 2.15
C LEU A 221 12.65 -7.47 0.78
N GLY A 222 13.92 -7.22 0.54
CA GLY A 222 14.64 -7.63 -0.66
C GLY A 222 16.07 -8.08 -0.37
N GLY A 223 16.37 -9.33 -0.69
CA GLY A 223 17.70 -9.93 -0.75
C GLY A 223 18.46 -10.08 0.58
N THR A 224 19.03 -11.25 0.84
CA THR A 224 19.70 -11.61 2.12
C THR A 224 20.80 -10.64 2.54
N ALA A 225 21.59 -10.11 1.60
CA ALA A 225 22.65 -9.14 1.91
C ALA A 225 22.13 -7.81 2.47
N ASN A 226 20.94 -7.38 2.06
CA ASN A 226 20.30 -6.17 2.58
C ASN A 226 19.80 -6.34 4.03
N PHE A 227 19.64 -7.59 4.50
CA PHE A 227 19.25 -7.94 5.86
C PHE A 227 20.43 -8.18 6.80
N GLY A 228 21.64 -7.80 6.42
CA GLY A 228 22.83 -7.95 7.28
C GLY A 228 23.49 -9.32 7.22
N TRP A 229 23.05 -10.26 6.37
CA TRP A 229 23.68 -11.53 6.18
C TRP A 229 24.94 -11.40 5.31
N LYS A 230 26.05 -11.94 5.80
CA LYS A 230 27.31 -12.04 5.05
C LYS A 230 27.57 -13.52 4.74
N VAL A 231 27.60 -13.84 3.45
CA VAL A 231 28.02 -15.14 2.96
C VAL A 231 29.49 -15.00 2.57
N THR A 232 30.41 -15.62 3.33
CA THR A 232 31.83 -15.69 2.98
C THR A 232 32.03 -16.82 1.98
N SER A 233 32.49 -16.50 0.77
CA SER A 233 32.93 -17.49 -0.21
C SER A 233 34.31 -18.06 0.21
N GLY A 234 34.35 -19.31 0.64
CA GLY A 234 35.56 -20.05 0.93
C GLY A 234 35.60 -20.62 2.35
N GLU A 235 35.85 -21.93 2.45
CA GLU A 235 36.12 -22.72 3.66
C GLU A 235 35.06 -22.70 4.77
N GLY A 236 33.85 -23.26 4.50
CA GLY A 236 32.98 -23.82 5.55
C GLY A 236 32.44 -22.88 6.63
N GLY A 237 32.55 -21.58 6.44
CA GLY A 237 32.01 -20.59 7.40
C GLY A 237 30.50 -20.46 7.30
N ALA A 238 29.77 -20.67 8.43
CA ALA A 238 28.36 -20.40 8.50
C ALA A 238 28.06 -18.91 8.17
N PRO A 239 26.92 -18.59 7.52
CA PRO A 239 26.52 -17.22 7.30
C PRO A 239 26.48 -16.45 8.62
N THR A 240 27.06 -15.24 8.66
CA THR A 240 27.03 -14.39 9.85
C THR A 240 26.01 -13.28 9.66
N PHE A 241 25.27 -12.94 10.72
CA PHE A 241 24.29 -11.89 10.75
C PHE A 241 24.82 -10.64 11.50
N ASP A 242 24.56 -9.46 10.96
CA ASP A 242 24.97 -8.18 11.55
C ASP A 242 23.73 -7.28 11.75
N TRP A 243 23.21 -7.26 12.97
CA TRP A 243 22.06 -6.45 13.36
C TRP A 243 22.27 -4.95 13.10
N LYS A 244 23.47 -4.43 13.36
CA LYS A 244 23.77 -3.00 13.18
C LYS A 244 23.70 -2.61 11.70
N GLN A 245 24.18 -3.50 10.82
CA GLN A 245 24.09 -3.30 9.38
C GLN A 245 22.62 -3.31 8.90
N LEU A 246 21.80 -4.26 9.40
CA LEU A 246 20.36 -4.28 9.09
C LEU A 246 19.69 -2.98 9.50
N VAL A 247 19.87 -2.56 10.75
CA VAL A 247 19.26 -1.32 11.28
C VAL A 247 19.73 -0.09 10.50
N ALA A 248 21.00 -0.04 10.10
CA ALA A 248 21.52 1.07 9.28
C ALA A 248 20.86 1.10 7.89
N ASN A 249 20.68 -0.05 7.27
CA ASN A 249 20.02 -0.16 5.95
C ASN A 249 18.54 0.27 6.04
N VAL A 250 17.81 -0.20 7.04
CA VAL A 250 16.41 0.17 7.29
C VAL A 250 16.29 1.68 7.55
N ASP A 251 17.14 2.26 8.39
CA ASP A 251 17.18 3.70 8.67
C ASP A 251 17.43 4.52 7.38
N GLY A 252 18.40 4.08 6.57
CA GLY A 252 18.70 4.71 5.28
C GLY A 252 17.50 4.69 4.32
N TYR A 253 16.84 3.55 4.22
CA TYR A 253 15.66 3.35 3.38
C TYR A 253 14.48 4.23 3.83
N ILE A 254 14.16 4.26 5.12
CA ILE A 254 13.09 5.10 5.69
C ILE A 254 13.37 6.59 5.43
N LYS A 255 14.61 7.05 5.62
CA LYS A 255 15.00 8.42 5.31
C LYS A 255 14.80 8.76 3.83
N GLY A 256 15.14 7.83 2.94
CA GLY A 256 14.94 7.95 1.50
C GLY A 256 13.46 8.10 1.13
N ILE A 257 12.59 7.27 1.70
CA ILE A 257 11.14 7.35 1.49
C ILE A 257 10.58 8.68 2.00
N ASN A 258 10.92 9.09 3.22
CA ASN A 258 10.47 10.34 3.81
C ASN A 258 10.90 11.57 2.97
N PHE A 259 12.09 11.52 2.38
CA PHE A 259 12.53 12.55 1.45
C PHE A 259 11.68 12.56 0.17
N LYS A 260 11.40 11.39 -0.42
CA LYS A 260 10.52 11.26 -1.61
C LYS A 260 9.13 11.84 -1.34
N TYR A 261 8.51 11.52 -0.20
CA TYR A 261 7.20 12.07 0.17
C TYR A 261 7.20 13.60 0.26
N LYS A 262 8.25 14.19 0.84
CA LYS A 262 8.39 15.67 0.88
C LYS A 262 8.52 16.29 -0.50
N VAL A 263 9.26 15.65 -1.40
CA VAL A 263 9.40 16.08 -2.80
C VAL A 263 8.05 15.98 -3.52
N GLU A 264 7.33 14.88 -3.35
CA GLU A 264 6.01 14.68 -3.96
C GLU A 264 4.97 15.69 -3.49
N LEU A 265 4.88 15.94 -2.17
CA LEU A 265 3.99 16.96 -1.63
C LEU A 265 4.28 18.34 -2.24
N ARG A 266 5.57 18.71 -2.30
CA ARG A 266 5.98 19.99 -2.88
C ARG A 266 5.65 20.07 -4.38
N SER A 267 5.86 19.00 -5.16
CA SER A 267 5.55 18.96 -6.59
C SER A 267 4.05 19.07 -6.88
N LYS A 268 3.21 18.70 -5.91
CA LYS A 268 1.75 18.80 -5.96
C LYS A 268 1.22 20.08 -5.29
N TYR A 269 2.09 21.00 -4.89
CA TYR A 269 1.74 22.24 -4.19
C TYR A 269 0.97 22.02 -2.87
N VAL A 270 1.07 20.82 -2.27
CA VAL A 270 0.50 20.54 -0.96
C VAL A 270 1.35 21.20 0.12
N LYS A 271 0.72 22.03 0.95
CA LYS A 271 1.37 22.67 2.09
C LYS A 271 1.57 21.64 3.20
N TYR A 272 2.81 21.38 3.56
CA TYR A 272 3.16 20.52 4.70
C TYR A 272 3.54 21.39 5.91
N GLU A 273 2.83 21.22 7.01
CA GLU A 273 3.04 21.93 8.26
C GLU A 273 3.33 20.93 9.40
N ASN A 274 4.51 21.02 9.99
CA ASN A 274 4.85 20.22 11.17
C ASN A 274 4.28 20.90 12.42
N PHE A 275 3.02 20.61 12.74
CA PHE A 275 2.27 21.10 13.88
C PHE A 275 1.28 20.03 14.36
N LEU A 276 1.01 20.00 15.64
CA LEU A 276 -0.10 19.25 16.20
C LEU A 276 -1.39 20.04 15.93
N GLY A 277 -2.32 19.44 15.18
CA GLY A 277 -3.62 20.03 14.90
C GLY A 277 -4.69 19.54 15.88
N SER A 278 -5.54 20.46 16.36
CA SER A 278 -6.73 20.13 17.16
C SER A 278 -7.89 21.01 16.75
N PHE A 279 -9.10 20.51 16.87
CA PHE A 279 -10.32 21.27 16.55
C PHE A 279 -10.60 22.37 17.59
N ILE A 280 -11.01 23.53 17.11
CA ILE A 280 -11.69 24.57 17.87
C ILE A 280 -13.20 24.49 17.59
N ASP A 281 -13.56 24.26 16.33
CA ASP A 281 -14.89 24.03 15.80
C ASP A 281 -14.78 23.18 14.50
N PRO A 282 -15.88 22.80 13.82
CA PRO A 282 -15.81 21.96 12.62
C PRO A 282 -14.98 22.53 11.46
N HIS A 283 -14.77 23.83 11.39
CA HIS A 283 -14.05 24.50 10.31
C HIS A 283 -12.76 25.17 10.75
N THR A 284 -12.49 25.24 12.06
CA THR A 284 -11.31 25.93 12.61
C THR A 284 -10.41 24.96 13.37
N LEU A 285 -9.14 24.94 13.00
CA LEU A 285 -8.11 24.14 13.66
C LEU A 285 -7.09 25.02 14.36
N GLU A 286 -6.76 24.68 15.59
CA GLU A 286 -5.60 25.19 16.31
C GLU A 286 -4.38 24.32 15.99
N LEU A 287 -3.29 24.93 15.60
CA LEU A 287 -2.01 24.31 15.28
C LEU A 287 -0.99 24.66 16.36
N TRP A 288 -0.51 23.68 17.10
CA TRP A 288 0.48 23.88 18.16
C TRP A 288 1.84 23.28 17.80
N HIS A 289 2.91 24.00 18.13
CA HIS A 289 4.28 23.52 18.00
C HIS A 289 5.16 24.08 19.13
N PRO A 290 6.02 23.27 19.79
CA PRO A 290 6.77 23.68 21.00
C PRO A 290 7.74 24.85 20.77
N ARG A 291 8.22 25.05 19.53
CA ARG A 291 9.16 26.12 19.19
C ARG A 291 8.54 27.26 18.37
N LYS A 292 7.41 27.01 17.68
CA LYS A 292 6.79 27.98 16.76
C LYS A 292 5.53 28.61 17.33
N GLY A 293 5.13 28.17 18.55
CA GLY A 293 3.90 28.64 19.19
C GLY A 293 2.63 28.06 18.57
N THR A 294 1.54 28.76 18.74
CA THR A 294 0.20 28.39 18.31
C THR A 294 -0.29 29.33 17.22
N LYS A 295 -0.98 28.79 16.22
CA LYS A 295 -1.71 29.54 15.19
C LYS A 295 -3.03 28.85 14.84
N GLN A 296 -3.95 29.55 14.22
CA GLN A 296 -5.22 29.00 13.74
C GLN A 296 -5.27 29.01 12.22
N ILE A 297 -5.98 28.05 11.66
CA ILE A 297 -6.32 27.99 10.23
C ILE A 297 -7.77 27.56 10.08
N THR A 298 -8.38 27.98 8.99
CA THR A 298 -9.75 27.60 8.61
C THR A 298 -9.75 26.70 7.38
N THR A 299 -10.76 25.84 7.28
CA THR A 299 -10.88 24.89 6.16
C THR A 299 -12.33 24.51 5.87
N ARG A 300 -12.64 24.26 4.61
CA ARG A 300 -13.93 23.75 4.19
C ARG A 300 -14.17 22.33 4.67
N ASN A 301 -13.19 21.44 4.46
CA ASN A 301 -13.27 20.03 4.84
C ASN A 301 -12.06 19.60 5.68
N VAL A 302 -12.24 18.60 6.53
CA VAL A 302 -11.17 17.97 7.29
C VAL A 302 -11.16 16.46 7.04
N VAL A 303 -9.97 15.87 6.85
CA VAL A 303 -9.77 14.43 6.87
C VAL A 303 -8.87 14.06 8.06
N ILE A 304 -9.35 13.22 8.95
CA ILE A 304 -8.60 12.70 10.08
C ILE A 304 -7.95 11.39 9.65
N ALA A 305 -6.60 11.35 9.64
CA ALA A 305 -5.79 10.20 9.20
C ALA A 305 -4.61 9.97 10.14
N VAL A 306 -4.81 10.17 11.44
CA VAL A 306 -3.76 10.12 12.47
C VAL A 306 -3.29 8.71 12.79
N GLY A 307 -4.03 7.67 12.34
CA GLY A 307 -3.68 6.27 12.58
C GLY A 307 -3.80 5.86 14.04
N GLY A 308 -3.03 4.82 14.42
CA GLY A 308 -2.99 4.29 15.77
C GLY A 308 -1.59 4.32 16.37
N ARG A 309 -1.51 4.13 17.69
CA ARG A 309 -0.26 3.96 18.44
C ARG A 309 -0.24 2.60 19.13
N PRO A 310 0.93 1.96 19.28
CA PRO A 310 1.04 0.74 20.04
C PRO A 310 0.43 0.89 21.44
N LYS A 311 -0.37 -0.07 21.88
CA LYS A 311 -0.87 -0.13 23.24
C LYS A 311 0.29 -0.26 24.21
N GLU A 312 0.18 0.34 25.39
CA GLU A 312 1.14 0.12 26.46
C GLU A 312 0.76 -1.16 27.22
N LEU A 313 1.76 -1.88 27.75
CA LEU A 313 1.52 -2.98 28.66
C LEU A 313 1.08 -2.41 30.02
N THR A 314 -0.05 -2.90 30.51
CA THR A 314 -0.63 -2.40 31.77
C THR A 314 -0.02 -3.04 33.02
N CYS A 315 0.86 -4.04 32.89
CA CYS A 315 1.55 -4.65 34.01
C CYS A 315 2.63 -3.72 34.60
N ARG A 316 2.99 -3.93 35.84
CA ARG A 316 4.09 -3.19 36.50
C ARG A 316 5.39 -3.39 35.71
N GLY A 317 6.05 -2.29 35.34
CA GLY A 317 7.28 -2.32 34.53
C GLY A 317 7.01 -2.50 33.03
N GLY A 318 5.75 -2.41 32.57
CA GLY A 318 5.39 -2.49 31.15
C GLY A 318 6.08 -1.44 30.28
N GLU A 319 6.49 -0.33 30.88
CA GLU A 319 7.25 0.75 30.21
C GLU A 319 8.67 0.34 29.77
N TYR A 320 9.20 -0.77 30.24
CA TYR A 320 10.48 -1.32 29.77
C TYR A 320 10.35 -2.09 28.47
N ALA A 321 9.14 -2.47 28.05
CA ALA A 321 8.91 -3.12 26.77
C ALA A 321 9.07 -2.13 25.62
N ILE A 322 9.58 -2.63 24.50
CA ILE A 322 9.58 -1.90 23.22
C ILE A 322 8.37 -2.32 22.39
N SER A 323 8.05 -1.53 21.37
CA SER A 323 7.03 -1.85 20.38
C SER A 323 7.65 -2.25 19.04
N SER A 324 6.81 -2.67 18.08
CA SER A 324 7.24 -2.87 16.69
C SER A 324 7.76 -1.59 16.03
N ASP A 325 7.33 -0.42 16.51
CA ASP A 325 7.83 0.88 16.04
C ASP A 325 9.30 1.09 16.45
N ASP A 326 9.80 0.41 17.49
CA ASP A 326 11.12 0.63 18.08
C ASP A 326 12.17 -0.40 17.63
N ILE A 327 11.76 -1.60 17.20
CA ILE A 327 12.67 -2.72 16.98
C ILE A 327 13.83 -2.38 16.05
N PHE A 328 13.60 -1.69 14.93
CA PHE A 328 14.64 -1.28 13.99
C PHE A 328 15.37 0.02 14.37
N TRP A 329 15.11 0.55 15.57
CA TRP A 329 15.85 1.68 16.16
C TRP A 329 16.84 1.25 17.22
N MET A 330 16.96 -0.03 17.50
CA MET A 330 17.91 -0.60 18.45
C MET A 330 19.35 -0.53 17.94
N LYS A 331 19.86 0.68 17.72
CA LYS A 331 21.21 0.94 17.14
C LYS A 331 22.35 0.56 18.08
N LYS A 332 22.10 0.56 19.39
CA LYS A 332 23.14 0.35 20.42
C LYS A 332 23.15 -1.06 21.01
N LYS A 333 22.06 -1.78 20.89
CA LYS A 333 21.86 -3.10 21.49
C LYS A 333 21.15 -3.99 20.46
N GLU A 334 21.58 -5.22 20.36
CA GLU A 334 20.87 -6.26 19.61
C GLU A 334 19.65 -6.75 20.40
N PRO A 335 18.62 -7.31 19.75
CA PRO A 335 17.44 -7.83 20.45
C PRO A 335 17.77 -8.90 21.49
N GLY A 336 18.72 -9.79 21.20
CA GLY A 336 19.08 -10.91 22.09
C GLY A 336 17.91 -11.85 22.33
N LYS A 337 17.87 -12.50 23.50
CA LYS A 337 16.76 -13.33 23.93
C LYS A 337 15.51 -12.47 24.08
N THR A 338 14.50 -12.73 23.26
CA THR A 338 13.34 -11.85 23.11
C THR A 338 12.04 -12.53 23.51
N LEU A 339 11.25 -11.88 24.39
CA LEU A 339 9.86 -12.21 24.61
C LEU A 339 8.98 -11.30 23.76
N VAL A 340 8.18 -11.88 22.87
CA VAL A 340 7.13 -11.16 22.15
C VAL A 340 5.80 -11.35 22.87
N VAL A 341 5.18 -10.26 23.32
CA VAL A 341 3.89 -10.29 24.01
C VAL A 341 2.79 -9.91 23.03
N GLY A 342 1.89 -10.86 22.74
CA GLY A 342 0.81 -10.70 21.77
C GLY A 342 0.76 -11.87 20.80
N ALA A 343 -0.33 -11.92 20.01
CA ALA A 343 -0.55 -12.98 19.02
C ALA A 343 -1.21 -12.44 17.74
N SER A 344 -1.09 -11.12 17.49
CA SER A 344 -1.47 -10.48 16.22
C SER A 344 -0.46 -10.83 15.12
N TYR A 345 -0.78 -10.51 13.87
CA TYR A 345 0.17 -10.69 12.76
C TYR A 345 1.49 -9.99 13.03
N VAL A 346 1.48 -8.78 13.60
CA VAL A 346 2.71 -8.06 13.97
C VAL A 346 3.56 -8.85 14.98
N ALA A 347 2.92 -9.47 15.98
CA ALA A 347 3.63 -10.29 16.97
C ALA A 347 4.32 -11.49 16.32
N LEU A 348 3.58 -12.23 15.50
CA LEU A 348 4.09 -13.45 14.87
C LEU A 348 5.14 -13.17 13.80
N GLU A 349 4.98 -12.10 13.02
CA GLU A 349 5.99 -11.64 12.06
C GLU A 349 7.28 -11.22 12.76
N CYS A 350 7.18 -10.41 13.84
CA CYS A 350 8.37 -10.03 14.62
C CYS A 350 9.06 -11.22 15.24
N ALA A 351 8.32 -12.18 15.81
CA ALA A 351 8.87 -13.41 16.35
C ALA A 351 9.56 -14.23 15.25
N GLY A 352 8.92 -14.36 14.09
CA GLY A 352 9.44 -15.11 12.93
C GLY A 352 10.75 -14.57 12.42
N PHE A 353 10.83 -13.27 12.12
CA PHE A 353 12.09 -12.73 11.58
C PHE A 353 13.22 -12.71 12.61
N LEU A 354 12.93 -12.43 13.90
CA LEU A 354 13.95 -12.49 14.95
C LEU A 354 14.50 -13.90 15.11
N LYS A 355 13.65 -14.92 15.09
CA LYS A 355 14.07 -16.31 15.13
C LYS A 355 14.89 -16.69 13.89
N GLY A 356 14.44 -16.30 12.70
CA GLY A 356 15.17 -16.51 11.45
C GLY A 356 16.54 -15.83 11.41
N MET A 357 16.75 -14.78 12.19
CA MET A 357 18.04 -14.10 12.37
C MET A 357 18.92 -14.77 13.44
N GLY A 358 18.45 -15.86 14.06
CA GLY A 358 19.22 -16.65 15.02
C GLY A 358 19.04 -16.24 16.48
N TYR A 359 18.10 -15.36 16.81
CA TYR A 359 17.81 -15.02 18.20
C TYR A 359 16.94 -16.08 18.88
N ASP A 360 17.06 -16.20 20.21
CA ASP A 360 16.15 -17.00 21.02
C ASP A 360 14.85 -16.21 21.25
N VAL A 361 13.72 -16.79 20.82
CA VAL A 361 12.42 -16.09 20.80
C VAL A 361 11.34 -16.92 21.42
N LYS A 362 10.59 -16.30 22.35
CA LYS A 362 9.35 -16.84 22.91
C LYS A 362 8.19 -15.90 22.62
N VAL A 363 7.00 -16.47 22.41
CA VAL A 363 5.76 -15.70 22.17
C VAL A 363 4.77 -15.96 23.30
N MET A 364 4.35 -14.90 23.98
CA MET A 364 3.35 -14.99 25.06
C MET A 364 1.95 -14.66 24.53
N VAL A 365 1.05 -15.64 24.60
CA VAL A 365 -0.27 -15.61 23.98
C VAL A 365 -1.37 -15.62 25.02
N ARG A 366 -2.19 -14.57 25.07
CA ARG A 366 -3.31 -14.49 26.01
C ARG A 366 -4.42 -15.52 25.72
N SER A 367 -4.76 -15.74 24.46
CA SER A 367 -5.92 -16.56 24.06
C SER A 367 -5.69 -17.34 22.76
N ILE A 368 -5.96 -16.75 21.61
CA ILE A 368 -5.84 -17.37 20.27
C ILE A 368 -4.87 -16.59 19.40
N LEU A 369 -4.29 -17.25 18.42
CA LEU A 369 -3.44 -16.63 17.39
C LEU A 369 -4.31 -15.91 16.36
N LEU A 370 -3.79 -14.84 15.77
CA LEU A 370 -4.37 -14.12 14.62
C LEU A 370 -5.89 -13.90 14.76
N ARG A 371 -6.31 -13.33 15.87
CA ARG A 371 -7.74 -13.02 16.09
C ARG A 371 -8.28 -12.18 14.93
N GLY A 372 -9.43 -12.57 14.37
CA GLY A 372 -10.04 -11.94 13.19
C GLY A 372 -9.57 -12.53 11.85
N PHE A 373 -8.70 -13.53 11.88
CA PHE A 373 -8.36 -14.35 10.73
C PHE A 373 -8.98 -15.74 10.88
N ASP A 374 -8.99 -16.48 9.79
CA ASP A 374 -9.40 -17.88 9.74
C ASP A 374 -8.59 -18.71 10.75
N GLN A 375 -9.26 -19.37 11.69
CA GLN A 375 -8.61 -20.02 12.82
C GLN A 375 -7.94 -21.36 12.46
N ASP A 376 -8.38 -22.03 11.40
CA ASP A 376 -7.68 -23.19 10.86
C ASP A 376 -6.29 -22.79 10.35
N MET A 377 -6.24 -21.69 9.56
CA MET A 377 -4.98 -21.11 9.08
C MET A 377 -4.10 -20.60 10.23
N ALA A 378 -4.69 -19.91 11.21
CA ALA A 378 -3.97 -19.39 12.37
C ALA A 378 -3.29 -20.50 13.20
N ASN A 379 -3.99 -21.63 13.38
CA ASN A 379 -3.46 -22.77 14.12
C ASN A 379 -2.32 -23.46 13.34
N LYS A 380 -2.46 -23.63 12.02
CA LYS A 380 -1.40 -24.19 11.17
C LYS A 380 -0.13 -23.31 11.16
N ILE A 381 -0.29 -21.99 11.17
CA ILE A 381 0.85 -21.05 11.33
C ILE A 381 1.53 -21.25 12.68
N GLY A 382 0.76 -21.32 13.75
CA GLY A 382 1.28 -21.55 15.10
C GLY A 382 2.06 -22.86 15.21
N GLU A 383 1.52 -23.94 14.67
CA GLU A 383 2.16 -25.26 14.64
C GLU A 383 3.48 -25.21 13.83
N TYR A 384 3.47 -24.60 12.65
CA TYR A 384 4.69 -24.41 11.86
C TYR A 384 5.76 -23.62 12.63
N MET A 385 5.37 -22.52 13.26
CA MET A 385 6.31 -21.69 14.03
C MET A 385 6.89 -22.43 15.24
N GLU A 386 6.10 -23.30 15.88
CA GLU A 386 6.50 -24.08 17.03
C GLU A 386 7.39 -25.26 16.62
N VAL A 387 6.95 -26.05 15.64
CA VAL A 387 7.63 -27.29 15.23
C VAL A 387 8.80 -27.03 14.27
N GLN A 388 8.59 -26.25 13.23
CA GLN A 388 9.60 -26.03 12.18
C GLN A 388 10.55 -24.88 12.50
N SER A 389 10.03 -23.80 13.10
CA SER A 389 10.88 -22.65 13.43
C SER A 389 11.47 -22.74 14.84
N GLY A 390 10.98 -23.61 15.70
CA GLY A 390 11.46 -23.77 17.08
C GLY A 390 11.18 -22.53 17.95
N ILE A 391 10.05 -21.85 17.74
CA ILE A 391 9.60 -20.75 18.59
C ILE A 391 8.76 -21.31 19.72
N GLU A 392 9.12 -21.01 20.95
CA GLU A 392 8.35 -21.43 22.12
C GLU A 392 7.14 -20.51 22.35
N PHE A 393 5.94 -21.10 22.53
CA PHE A 393 4.72 -20.37 22.85
C PHE A 393 4.34 -20.55 24.32
N ILE A 394 4.27 -19.45 25.07
CA ILE A 394 3.73 -19.38 26.43
C ILE A 394 2.26 -19.02 26.31
N ARG A 395 1.39 -20.02 26.39
CA ARG A 395 -0.04 -19.89 26.04
C ARG A 395 -0.91 -19.54 27.25
N LYS A 396 -2.07 -18.94 26.99
CA LYS A 396 -3.14 -18.59 27.97
C LYS A 396 -2.66 -17.73 29.13
N THR A 397 -1.69 -16.87 28.91
CA THR A 397 -1.14 -15.98 29.92
C THR A 397 -0.73 -14.62 29.39
N VAL A 398 -0.45 -13.71 30.33
CA VAL A 398 0.05 -12.36 30.07
C VAL A 398 1.11 -12.01 31.13
N PRO A 399 2.04 -11.08 30.85
CA PRO A 399 3.02 -10.65 31.84
C PRO A 399 2.32 -9.95 33.01
N GLN A 400 2.70 -10.31 34.23
CA GLN A 400 2.22 -9.69 35.49
C GLN A 400 3.14 -8.56 35.94
N SER A 401 4.44 -8.74 35.76
CA SER A 401 5.42 -7.68 36.00
C SER A 401 6.68 -7.87 35.18
N ILE A 402 7.35 -6.75 34.90
CA ILE A 402 8.66 -6.68 34.26
C ILE A 402 9.58 -5.88 35.17
N THR A 403 10.72 -6.48 35.54
CA THR A 403 11.71 -5.82 36.41
C THR A 403 13.05 -5.75 35.70
N LYS A 404 13.62 -4.56 35.60
CA LYS A 404 14.95 -4.39 35.01
C LYS A 404 16.02 -4.81 36.01
N LEU A 405 16.84 -5.78 35.62
CA LEU A 405 17.95 -6.31 36.40
C LEU A 405 19.23 -5.43 36.26
N GLU A 406 20.19 -5.61 37.18
CA GLU A 406 21.47 -4.89 37.16
C GLU A 406 22.28 -5.15 35.88
N ASN A 407 22.22 -6.37 35.31
CA ASN A 407 22.86 -6.72 34.06
C ASN A 407 22.15 -6.13 32.80
N GLY A 408 21.04 -5.40 33.01
CA GLY A 408 20.25 -4.77 31.96
C GLY A 408 19.20 -5.68 31.32
N GLN A 409 19.08 -6.94 31.71
CA GLN A 409 18.00 -7.83 31.28
C GLN A 409 16.68 -7.46 31.97
N LEU A 410 15.59 -7.96 31.44
CA LEU A 410 14.22 -7.76 31.91
C LEU A 410 13.68 -9.09 32.46
N LEU A 411 13.52 -9.16 33.79
CA LEU A 411 12.89 -10.32 34.45
C LEU A 411 11.37 -10.18 34.32
N VAL A 412 10.76 -11.08 33.56
CA VAL A 412 9.30 -11.14 33.36
C VAL A 412 8.72 -12.21 34.28
N LYS A 413 7.63 -11.87 34.97
CA LYS A 413 6.88 -12.80 35.79
C LYS A 413 5.47 -12.99 35.25
N TRP A 414 4.98 -14.23 35.27
CA TRP A 414 3.63 -14.58 34.85
C TRP A 414 3.11 -15.79 35.64
N THR A 415 1.83 -16.08 35.52
CA THR A 415 1.24 -17.32 36.02
C THR A 415 0.92 -18.23 34.85
N SER A 416 1.34 -19.50 34.91
CA SER A 416 1.00 -20.51 33.90
C SER A 416 -0.49 -20.83 33.89
N GLU A 417 -0.96 -21.58 32.89
CA GLU A 417 -2.33 -22.08 32.82
C GLU A 417 -2.69 -22.94 34.05
N ASP A 418 -1.72 -23.69 34.57
CA ASP A 418 -1.88 -24.57 35.75
C ASP A 418 -1.80 -23.82 37.09
N GLY A 419 -1.63 -22.49 37.06
CA GLY A 419 -1.56 -21.63 38.23
C GLY A 419 -0.17 -21.52 38.88
N GLU A 420 0.87 -22.05 38.27
CA GLU A 420 2.24 -21.94 38.76
C GLU A 420 2.84 -20.55 38.48
N SER A 421 3.60 -20.04 39.46
CA SER A 421 4.35 -18.80 39.29
C SER A 421 5.63 -19.06 38.49
N CYS A 422 5.74 -18.44 37.31
CA CYS A 422 6.88 -18.55 36.43
C CYS A 422 7.62 -17.21 36.32
N GLU A 423 8.93 -17.29 36.12
CA GLU A 423 9.74 -16.11 35.83
C GLU A 423 10.90 -16.44 34.88
N GLU A 424 11.26 -15.52 34.00
CA GLU A 424 12.38 -15.68 33.09
C GLU A 424 12.97 -14.32 32.72
N ALA A 425 14.29 -14.29 32.51
CA ALA A 425 15.01 -13.08 32.09
C ALA A 425 15.18 -13.05 30.58
N PHE A 426 14.89 -11.88 29.99
CA PHE A 426 14.99 -11.60 28.55
C PHE A 426 15.86 -10.36 28.31
N ASP A 427 16.54 -10.33 27.17
CA ASP A 427 17.25 -9.13 26.76
C ASP A 427 16.31 -8.07 26.24
N THR A 428 15.21 -8.49 25.63
CA THR A 428 14.17 -7.61 25.06
C THR A 428 12.78 -8.17 25.33
N VAL A 429 11.85 -7.30 25.68
CA VAL A 429 10.41 -7.58 25.70
C VAL A 429 9.77 -6.71 24.63
N LEU A 430 9.18 -7.33 23.60
CA LEU A 430 8.50 -6.65 22.49
C LEU A 430 6.99 -6.75 22.71
N ASN A 431 6.34 -5.62 22.87
CA ASN A 431 4.90 -5.50 23.02
C ASN A 431 4.23 -5.37 21.63
N ALA A 432 3.40 -6.36 21.30
CA ALA A 432 2.59 -6.38 20.09
C ALA A 432 1.12 -6.76 20.38
N THR A 433 0.57 -6.23 21.48
CA THR A 433 -0.78 -6.54 21.99
C THR A 433 -1.90 -5.76 21.31
N GLY A 434 -1.58 -4.95 20.31
CA GLY A 434 -2.52 -4.17 19.51
C GLY A 434 -2.18 -2.68 19.47
N ARG A 435 -3.05 -1.89 18.84
CA ARG A 435 -2.90 -0.45 18.63
C ARG A 435 -4.20 0.26 19.04
N ASP A 436 -4.08 1.45 19.62
CA ASP A 436 -5.19 2.34 19.93
C ASP A 436 -5.19 3.54 18.99
N PRO A 437 -6.36 4.08 18.61
CA PRO A 437 -6.45 5.26 17.75
C PRO A 437 -5.85 6.50 18.45
N ASP A 438 -5.04 7.30 17.72
CA ASP A 438 -4.35 8.48 18.29
C ASP A 438 -5.26 9.73 18.26
N VAL A 439 -6.41 9.65 18.92
CA VAL A 439 -7.47 10.68 18.86
C VAL A 439 -7.51 11.63 20.06
N ALA A 440 -6.85 11.30 21.16
CA ALA A 440 -7.01 11.99 22.45
C ALA A 440 -6.71 13.51 22.42
N LYS A 441 -5.85 13.95 21.49
CA LYS A 441 -5.40 15.36 21.40
C LYS A 441 -6.10 16.16 20.29
N LEU A 442 -7.08 15.56 19.62
CA LEU A 442 -7.71 16.19 18.47
C LEU A 442 -8.82 17.17 18.84
N GLY A 443 -9.39 17.09 20.05
CA GLY A 443 -10.55 17.93 20.44
C GLY A 443 -11.79 17.60 19.64
N LEU A 444 -12.07 16.31 19.43
CA LEU A 444 -13.16 15.80 18.58
C LEU A 444 -14.55 16.24 19.08
N ASP A 445 -14.71 16.39 20.38
CA ASP A 445 -15.92 16.90 21.04
C ASP A 445 -16.30 18.31 20.55
N LYS A 446 -15.33 19.18 20.34
CA LYS A 446 -15.53 20.56 19.84
C LYS A 446 -16.02 20.59 18.38
N ALA A 447 -15.71 19.54 17.63
CA ALA A 447 -16.13 19.38 16.25
C ALA A 447 -17.36 18.48 16.08
N GLY A 448 -17.93 17.95 17.17
CA GLY A 448 -19.09 17.05 17.13
C GLY A 448 -18.81 15.66 16.57
N VAL A 449 -17.53 15.26 16.50
CA VAL A 449 -17.11 13.94 15.98
C VAL A 449 -17.27 12.87 17.06
N LYS A 450 -18.03 11.82 16.76
CA LYS A 450 -18.33 10.72 17.67
C LYS A 450 -17.32 9.58 17.52
N LEU A 451 -17.05 8.91 18.63
CA LEU A 451 -16.27 7.69 18.70
C LEU A 451 -17.17 6.47 18.87
N ASN A 452 -16.69 5.31 18.46
CA ASN A 452 -17.27 4.03 18.80
C ASN A 452 -16.89 3.68 20.26
N ASP A 453 -17.89 3.53 21.12
CA ASP A 453 -17.68 3.30 22.56
C ASP A 453 -16.92 2.00 22.88
N LYS A 454 -16.95 1.02 21.97
CA LYS A 454 -16.28 -0.28 22.16
C LYS A 454 -14.81 -0.24 21.74
N THR A 455 -14.51 0.47 20.63
CA THR A 455 -13.17 0.47 20.00
C THR A 455 -12.38 1.74 20.23
N GLY A 456 -13.04 2.83 20.65
CA GLY A 456 -12.45 4.16 20.76
C GLY A 456 -12.13 4.81 19.41
N ARG A 457 -12.48 4.16 18.30
CA ARG A 457 -12.23 4.64 16.93
C ARG A 457 -13.29 5.63 16.49
N ILE A 458 -12.97 6.43 15.48
CA ILE A 458 -13.92 7.39 14.93
C ILE A 458 -15.01 6.61 14.19
N TRP A 459 -16.27 6.89 14.57
CA TRP A 459 -17.41 6.34 13.85
C TRP A 459 -17.55 7.02 12.49
N VAL A 460 -17.70 6.24 11.43
CA VAL A 460 -17.87 6.73 10.05
C VAL A 460 -18.89 5.92 9.28
N LYS A 461 -19.51 6.59 8.30
CA LYS A 461 -20.26 5.95 7.23
C LYS A 461 -19.69 6.42 5.90
N ASN A 462 -19.13 5.52 5.11
CA ASN A 462 -18.43 5.85 3.86
C ASN A 462 -17.35 6.94 4.04
N GLU A 463 -16.53 6.79 5.09
CA GLU A 463 -15.48 7.69 5.56
C GLU A 463 -15.97 9.04 6.13
N GLN A 464 -17.26 9.40 6.02
CA GLN A 464 -17.83 10.59 6.64
C GLN A 464 -18.12 10.34 8.12
N THR A 465 -17.72 11.26 8.99
CA THR A 465 -17.98 11.19 10.44
C THR A 465 -19.41 11.65 10.77
N SER A 466 -19.71 11.79 12.06
CA SER A 466 -20.96 12.42 12.52
C SER A 466 -21.09 13.92 12.16
N THR A 467 -20.05 14.53 11.62
CA THR A 467 -20.03 15.94 11.19
C THR A 467 -19.78 15.99 9.69
N SER A 468 -20.65 16.66 8.95
CA SER A 468 -20.79 16.54 7.49
C SER A 468 -19.55 16.92 6.68
N ASN A 469 -18.73 17.83 7.16
CA ASN A 469 -17.49 18.28 6.51
C ASN A 469 -16.22 17.59 7.07
N ILE A 470 -16.38 16.63 7.99
CA ILE A 470 -15.25 15.92 8.61
C ILE A 470 -15.31 14.44 8.24
N TYR A 471 -14.20 13.93 7.76
CA TYR A 471 -14.02 12.55 7.30
C TYR A 471 -12.88 11.89 8.09
N ALA A 472 -12.85 10.56 8.13
CA ALA A 472 -11.76 9.81 8.74
C ALA A 472 -11.41 8.56 7.92
N ILE A 473 -10.12 8.23 7.83
CA ILE A 473 -9.58 7.11 7.04
C ILE A 473 -8.40 6.42 7.75
N GLY A 474 -8.16 5.17 7.39
CA GLY A 474 -7.05 4.36 7.93
C GLY A 474 -7.33 3.88 9.34
N ASP A 475 -6.29 3.54 10.10
CA ASP A 475 -6.39 2.82 11.41
C ASP A 475 -7.16 3.58 12.50
N VAL A 476 -7.56 4.82 12.25
CA VAL A 476 -8.36 5.62 13.18
C VAL A 476 -9.86 5.28 13.13
N ILE A 477 -10.29 4.52 12.13
CA ILE A 477 -11.66 4.00 11.96
C ILE A 477 -11.70 2.47 12.12
N ASP A 478 -12.90 1.90 12.26
CA ASP A 478 -13.08 0.44 12.29
C ASP A 478 -13.01 -0.14 10.86
N ALA A 479 -11.79 -0.42 10.40
CA ALA A 479 -11.46 -0.95 9.08
C ALA A 479 -10.17 -1.79 9.16
N PRO A 480 -9.84 -2.61 8.13
CA PRO A 480 -8.57 -3.33 8.10
C PRO A 480 -7.36 -2.38 8.21
N GLU A 481 -6.51 -2.62 9.23
CA GLU A 481 -5.33 -1.80 9.55
C GLU A 481 -4.18 -2.08 8.58
N LEU A 482 -4.36 -1.72 7.31
CA LEU A 482 -3.41 -1.98 6.22
C LEU A 482 -3.08 -0.70 5.46
N THR A 483 -1.79 -0.50 5.21
CA THR A 483 -1.30 0.66 4.44
C THR A 483 -2.01 0.83 3.08
N PRO A 484 -2.20 -0.22 2.22
CA PRO A 484 -2.90 -0.07 0.95
C PRO A 484 -4.38 0.32 1.11
N VAL A 485 -5.04 -0.14 2.17
CA VAL A 485 -6.44 0.21 2.48
C VAL A 485 -6.56 1.69 2.78
N ALA A 486 -5.71 2.22 3.66
CA ALA A 486 -5.70 3.64 3.99
C ALA A 486 -5.39 4.52 2.77
N ILE A 487 -4.45 4.10 1.92
CA ILE A 487 -4.10 4.79 0.66
C ILE A 487 -5.31 4.84 -0.28
N GLN A 488 -5.96 3.71 -0.51
CA GLN A 488 -7.06 3.62 -1.46
C GLN A 488 -8.32 4.33 -0.96
N ALA A 489 -8.62 4.22 0.34
CA ALA A 489 -9.70 4.97 0.97
C ALA A 489 -9.49 6.49 0.80
N GLY A 490 -8.26 6.99 1.03
CA GLY A 490 -7.94 8.40 0.83
C GLY A 490 -8.10 8.88 -0.61
N ARG A 491 -7.70 8.05 -1.59
CA ARG A 491 -7.89 8.37 -3.02
C ARG A 491 -9.37 8.38 -3.41
N PHE A 492 -10.13 7.36 -3.01
CA PHE A 492 -11.56 7.30 -3.33
C PHE A 492 -12.33 8.42 -2.66
N LEU A 493 -12.02 8.73 -1.41
CA LEU A 493 -12.62 9.87 -0.71
C LEU A 493 -12.35 11.18 -1.47
N SER A 494 -11.12 11.47 -1.85
CA SER A 494 -10.78 12.68 -2.61
C SER A 494 -11.50 12.77 -3.96
N ARG A 495 -11.64 11.64 -4.65
CA ARG A 495 -12.39 11.58 -5.92
C ARG A 495 -13.89 11.83 -5.71
N ARG A 496 -14.47 11.35 -4.61
CA ARG A 496 -15.87 11.64 -4.28
C ARG A 496 -16.08 13.10 -3.93
N LEU A 497 -15.18 13.68 -3.15
CA LEU A 497 -15.31 15.07 -2.70
C LEU A 497 -15.09 16.10 -3.82
N TYR A 498 -14.17 15.81 -4.75
CA TYR A 498 -13.65 16.84 -5.68
C TYR A 498 -13.70 16.45 -7.17
N ASN A 499 -14.14 15.23 -7.49
CA ASN A 499 -14.20 14.77 -8.88
C ASN A 499 -15.47 13.93 -9.19
N ASN A 500 -16.56 14.19 -8.47
CA ASN A 500 -17.89 13.60 -8.71
C ASN A 500 -17.90 12.06 -8.85
N SER A 501 -16.91 11.37 -8.28
CA SER A 501 -16.87 9.91 -8.27
C SER A 501 -17.89 9.35 -7.29
N THR A 502 -18.53 8.23 -7.65
CA THR A 502 -19.44 7.48 -6.76
C THR A 502 -18.78 6.25 -6.16
N VAL A 503 -17.53 5.95 -6.51
CA VAL A 503 -16.82 4.76 -6.07
C VAL A 503 -16.49 4.85 -4.58
N GLN A 504 -16.94 3.86 -3.82
CA GLN A 504 -16.66 3.70 -2.39
C GLN A 504 -15.55 2.68 -2.16
N MET A 505 -14.96 2.73 -0.96
CA MET A 505 -13.99 1.71 -0.54
C MET A 505 -14.73 0.42 -0.19
N ASP A 506 -14.25 -0.69 -0.75
CA ASP A 506 -14.67 -2.03 -0.37
C ASP A 506 -13.70 -2.52 0.72
N TYR A 507 -14.17 -2.57 1.96
CA TYR A 507 -13.38 -3.01 3.11
C TYR A 507 -13.44 -4.52 3.35
N GLU A 508 -14.28 -5.24 2.63
CA GLU A 508 -14.47 -6.67 2.81
C GLU A 508 -13.56 -7.51 1.89
N LYS A 509 -13.51 -7.15 0.61
CA LYS A 509 -12.68 -7.86 -0.38
C LYS A 509 -11.25 -7.28 -0.43
N VAL A 510 -10.60 -7.28 0.72
CA VAL A 510 -9.24 -6.79 0.90
C VAL A 510 -8.27 -7.96 0.95
N CYS A 511 -7.34 -8.00 0.01
CA CYS A 511 -6.24 -8.96 0.07
C CYS A 511 -5.34 -8.64 1.25
N THR A 512 -5.04 -9.65 2.06
CA THR A 512 -4.17 -9.53 3.22
C THR A 512 -3.10 -10.62 3.14
N ALA A 513 -1.86 -10.26 3.45
CA ALA A 513 -0.77 -11.21 3.64
C ALA A 513 -0.17 -11.06 5.03
N VAL A 514 0.14 -12.19 5.68
CA VAL A 514 0.85 -12.28 6.95
C VAL A 514 2.20 -12.93 6.65
N PHE A 515 3.29 -12.23 6.93
CA PHE A 515 4.66 -12.63 6.60
C PHE A 515 5.33 -13.36 7.77
N THR A 516 4.65 -14.39 8.28
CA THR A 516 5.21 -15.37 9.20
C THR A 516 6.20 -16.29 8.48
N PRO A 517 7.01 -17.12 9.18
CA PRO A 517 7.96 -18.05 8.54
C PRO A 517 7.38 -18.93 7.43
N ILE A 518 6.12 -19.35 7.57
CA ILE A 518 5.28 -19.77 6.46
C ILE A 518 4.29 -18.64 6.17
N GLU A 519 4.27 -18.14 4.94
CA GLU A 519 3.43 -17.00 4.59
C GLU A 519 1.97 -17.39 4.47
N TYR A 520 1.08 -16.49 4.91
CA TYR A 520 -0.36 -16.68 4.78
C TYR A 520 -0.99 -15.52 4.01
N GLY A 521 -1.79 -15.85 3.00
CA GLY A 521 -2.56 -14.89 2.23
C GLY A 521 -4.06 -15.19 2.26
N CYS A 522 -4.90 -14.17 2.35
CA CYS A 522 -6.35 -14.33 2.32
C CYS A 522 -7.06 -13.16 1.64
N CYS A 523 -8.28 -13.41 1.15
CA CYS A 523 -9.21 -12.41 0.66
C CYS A 523 -10.64 -12.89 0.89
N GLY A 524 -11.52 -11.99 1.34
CA GLY A 524 -12.91 -12.32 1.67
C GLY A 524 -13.06 -12.85 3.09
N LEU A 525 -14.03 -13.73 3.31
CA LEU A 525 -14.45 -14.18 4.63
C LEU A 525 -13.65 -15.38 5.14
N SER A 526 -13.45 -15.46 6.45
CA SER A 526 -13.01 -16.68 7.13
C SER A 526 -14.10 -17.77 7.09
N GLU A 527 -13.74 -18.97 7.45
CA GLU A 527 -14.74 -20.06 7.55
C GLU A 527 -15.76 -19.73 8.64
N GLU A 528 -15.32 -19.18 9.76
CA GLU A 528 -16.16 -18.75 10.88
C GLU A 528 -17.16 -17.66 10.43
N ASP A 529 -16.66 -16.59 9.83
CA ASP A 529 -17.51 -15.48 9.34
C ASP A 529 -18.47 -15.95 8.25
N SER A 530 -18.05 -16.89 7.40
CA SER A 530 -18.90 -17.46 6.37
C SER A 530 -20.04 -18.30 6.96
N LYS A 531 -19.76 -19.11 8.01
CA LYS A 531 -20.76 -19.86 8.76
C LYS A 531 -21.76 -18.92 9.45
N ASP A 532 -21.26 -17.87 10.07
CA ASP A 532 -22.11 -16.89 10.76
C ASP A 532 -23.01 -16.13 9.78
N ARG A 533 -22.49 -15.78 8.60
CA ARG A 533 -23.22 -14.98 7.60
C ARG A 533 -24.23 -15.80 6.79
N TYR A 534 -23.86 -16.97 6.32
CA TYR A 534 -24.66 -17.77 5.38
C TYR A 534 -25.32 -19.00 6.03
N GLY A 535 -24.89 -19.39 7.23
CA GLY A 535 -25.26 -20.64 7.88
C GLY A 535 -24.37 -21.82 7.44
N GLU A 536 -24.00 -22.69 8.37
CA GLU A 536 -23.06 -23.79 8.15
C GLU A 536 -23.52 -24.73 7.02
N GLY A 537 -24.82 -25.00 6.89
CA GLY A 537 -25.39 -25.86 5.84
C GLY A 537 -25.31 -25.26 4.43
N ASN A 538 -25.13 -23.95 4.31
CA ASN A 538 -25.13 -23.22 3.03
C ASN A 538 -23.74 -22.94 2.49
N ILE A 539 -22.68 -23.25 3.22
CA ILE A 539 -21.31 -23.13 2.72
C ILE A 539 -20.72 -24.50 2.37
N GLU A 540 -19.74 -24.49 1.47
CA GLU A 540 -18.86 -25.61 1.20
C GLU A 540 -17.42 -25.13 1.27
N VAL A 541 -16.54 -25.92 1.88
CA VAL A 541 -15.13 -25.60 2.09
C VAL A 541 -14.30 -26.61 1.31
N TYR A 542 -13.72 -26.17 0.20
CA TYR A 542 -12.76 -26.93 -0.58
C TYR A 542 -11.35 -26.70 -0.03
N HIS A 543 -10.56 -27.76 0.12
CA HIS A 543 -9.23 -27.63 0.72
C HIS A 543 -8.29 -28.76 0.31
N THR A 544 -7.00 -28.48 0.32
CA THR A 544 -5.94 -29.49 0.16
C THR A 544 -4.62 -29.03 0.75
N ASN A 545 -3.76 -29.99 1.12
CA ASN A 545 -2.34 -29.74 1.33
C ASN A 545 -1.62 -29.80 -0.02
N PHE A 546 -0.50 -29.11 -0.16
CA PHE A 546 0.35 -29.17 -1.33
C PHE A 546 1.83 -29.06 -0.96
N VAL A 547 2.71 -29.52 -1.82
CA VAL A 547 4.15 -29.43 -1.63
C VAL A 547 4.73 -28.55 -2.74
N PRO A 548 5.25 -27.34 -2.42
CA PRO A 548 5.95 -26.54 -3.42
C PRO A 548 7.15 -27.30 -4.01
N LEU A 549 7.34 -27.22 -5.33
CA LEU A 549 8.44 -27.93 -5.99
C LEU A 549 9.80 -27.58 -5.39
N GLU A 550 10.06 -26.32 -5.11
CA GLU A 550 11.31 -25.86 -4.50
C GLU A 550 11.55 -26.42 -3.09
N TRP A 551 10.50 -26.85 -2.37
CA TRP A 551 10.60 -27.46 -1.05
C TRP A 551 10.71 -28.98 -1.11
N SER A 552 10.51 -29.60 -2.27
CA SER A 552 10.54 -31.06 -2.41
C SER A 552 11.97 -31.63 -2.50
N LEU A 553 12.99 -30.78 -2.71
CA LEU A 553 14.36 -31.20 -3.01
C LEU A 553 15.15 -31.71 -1.78
N SER A 554 14.82 -31.25 -0.56
CA SER A 554 15.45 -31.76 0.65
C SER A 554 14.42 -32.43 1.57
N THR A 555 14.86 -33.36 2.41
CA THR A 555 13.98 -34.02 3.39
C THR A 555 13.42 -33.03 4.40
N GLU A 556 14.27 -32.10 4.87
CA GLU A 556 13.88 -31.09 5.87
C GLU A 556 12.81 -30.14 5.31
N THR A 557 13.02 -29.61 4.11
CA THR A 557 12.03 -28.71 3.47
C THR A 557 10.77 -29.45 3.07
N ARG A 558 10.85 -30.74 2.70
CA ARG A 558 9.67 -31.56 2.38
C ARG A 558 8.77 -31.75 3.60
N THR A 559 9.32 -32.02 4.79
CA THR A 559 8.55 -32.13 6.01
C THR A 559 7.88 -30.79 6.35
N ALA A 560 8.58 -29.67 6.18
CA ALA A 560 8.02 -28.34 6.34
C ALA A 560 6.89 -28.04 5.32
N ALA A 561 6.98 -28.59 4.10
CA ALA A 561 6.00 -28.43 3.05
C ALA A 561 4.64 -29.11 3.35
N GLU A 562 4.58 -30.10 4.25
CA GLU A 562 3.33 -30.69 4.70
C GLU A 562 2.39 -29.65 5.38
N SER A 563 2.96 -28.53 5.81
CA SER A 563 2.20 -27.40 6.37
C SER A 563 1.56 -26.50 5.31
N CYS A 564 1.99 -26.58 4.04
CA CYS A 564 1.38 -25.78 2.97
C CYS A 564 -0.04 -26.24 2.69
N TYR A 565 -0.96 -25.25 2.60
CA TYR A 565 -2.38 -25.55 2.60
C TYR A 565 -3.19 -24.47 1.87
N VAL A 566 -4.18 -24.89 1.13
CA VAL A 566 -5.14 -23.99 0.49
C VAL A 566 -6.56 -24.31 0.94
N LYS A 567 -7.38 -23.26 1.05
CA LYS A 567 -8.78 -23.36 1.40
C LYS A 567 -9.59 -22.32 0.64
N VAL A 568 -10.69 -22.77 0.00
CA VAL A 568 -11.64 -21.92 -0.71
C VAL A 568 -13.02 -22.16 -0.14
N ILE A 569 -13.72 -21.10 0.23
CA ILE A 569 -15.04 -21.15 0.86
C ILE A 569 -16.06 -20.66 -0.16
N CYS A 570 -17.09 -21.45 -0.39
CA CYS A 570 -18.12 -21.21 -1.39
C CYS A 570 -19.51 -21.14 -0.77
N ASP A 571 -20.33 -20.21 -1.24
CA ASP A 571 -21.75 -20.14 -0.96
C ASP A 571 -22.51 -21.07 -1.92
N LYS A 572 -23.07 -22.16 -1.39
CA LYS A 572 -23.85 -23.17 -2.16
C LYS A 572 -25.16 -22.62 -2.72
N THR A 573 -25.70 -21.58 -2.09
CA THR A 573 -26.98 -20.99 -2.51
C THR A 573 -26.83 -20.12 -3.75
N ARG A 574 -25.59 -19.79 -4.13
CA ARG A 574 -25.22 -18.92 -5.26
C ARG A 574 -24.29 -19.63 -6.24
N ASP A 575 -24.62 -20.83 -6.65
CA ASP A 575 -23.84 -21.61 -7.61
C ASP A 575 -22.35 -21.75 -7.22
N LYS A 576 -22.10 -22.11 -5.96
CA LYS A 576 -20.74 -22.23 -5.38
C LYS A 576 -19.91 -20.95 -5.56
N PHE A 577 -20.53 -19.78 -5.41
CA PHE A 577 -19.83 -18.49 -5.49
C PHE A 577 -18.76 -18.39 -4.41
N VAL A 578 -17.53 -18.03 -4.80
CA VAL A 578 -16.39 -17.95 -3.88
C VAL A 578 -16.52 -16.71 -2.99
N VAL A 579 -16.58 -16.93 -1.68
CA VAL A 579 -16.72 -15.89 -0.65
C VAL A 579 -15.49 -15.73 0.23
N GLY A 580 -14.63 -16.74 0.28
CA GLY A 580 -13.37 -16.73 1.03
C GLY A 580 -12.28 -17.51 0.31
N PHE A 581 -11.08 -16.94 0.30
CA PHE A 581 -9.88 -17.49 -0.31
C PHE A 581 -8.74 -17.43 0.69
N HIS A 582 -8.07 -18.56 0.93
CA HIS A 582 -6.98 -18.68 1.89
C HIS A 582 -5.86 -19.54 1.34
N TYR A 583 -4.63 -19.07 1.47
CA TYR A 583 -3.43 -19.74 0.99
C TYR A 583 -2.33 -19.66 2.05
N LEU A 584 -1.79 -20.78 2.46
CA LEU A 584 -0.67 -20.92 3.39
C LEU A 584 0.49 -21.59 2.68
N GLY A 585 1.60 -20.89 2.48
CA GLY A 585 2.75 -21.38 1.75
C GLY A 585 3.62 -20.25 1.18
N PRO A 586 4.69 -20.58 0.45
CA PRO A 586 5.59 -19.58 -0.11
C PRO A 586 4.88 -18.70 -1.15
N ASN A 587 5.31 -17.44 -1.24
CA ASN A 587 4.78 -16.44 -2.17
C ASN A 587 3.28 -16.10 -1.95
N ALA A 588 2.77 -16.25 -0.73
CA ALA A 588 1.35 -16.06 -0.42
C ALA A 588 0.84 -14.67 -0.82
N GLY A 589 1.65 -13.64 -0.64
CA GLY A 589 1.29 -12.28 -1.04
C GLY A 589 1.04 -12.15 -2.54
N GLU A 590 1.92 -12.70 -3.37
CA GLU A 590 1.83 -12.64 -4.84
C GLU A 590 0.63 -13.45 -5.37
N VAL A 591 0.43 -14.66 -4.84
CA VAL A 591 -0.70 -15.52 -5.21
C VAL A 591 -2.03 -14.84 -4.83
N THR A 592 -2.14 -14.37 -3.60
CA THR A 592 -3.37 -13.74 -3.09
C THR A 592 -3.70 -12.43 -3.80
N GLN A 593 -2.69 -11.63 -4.17
CA GLN A 593 -2.92 -10.37 -4.89
C GLN A 593 -3.61 -10.63 -6.25
N ALA A 594 -3.23 -11.67 -6.97
CA ALA A 594 -3.86 -12.03 -8.24
C ALA A 594 -5.31 -12.51 -8.02
N MET A 595 -5.54 -13.38 -7.03
CA MET A 595 -6.88 -13.88 -6.68
C MET A 595 -7.80 -12.77 -6.17
N GLY A 596 -7.27 -11.73 -5.53
CA GLY A 596 -8.05 -10.58 -5.10
C GLY A 596 -8.76 -9.84 -6.22
N LEU A 597 -8.18 -9.78 -7.42
CA LEU A 597 -8.86 -9.24 -8.60
C LEU A 597 -10.07 -10.13 -8.98
N ALA A 598 -9.87 -11.44 -9.00
CA ALA A 598 -10.94 -12.38 -9.29
C ALA A 598 -12.08 -12.30 -8.24
N MET A 599 -11.72 -12.25 -6.95
CA MET A 599 -12.67 -12.05 -5.85
C MET A 599 -13.48 -10.75 -6.00
N LYS A 600 -12.84 -9.68 -6.44
CA LYS A 600 -13.51 -8.40 -6.66
C LYS A 600 -14.50 -8.45 -7.82
N LEU A 601 -14.16 -9.14 -8.91
CA LEU A 601 -15.05 -9.35 -10.06
C LEU A 601 -16.17 -10.35 -9.74
N GLY A 602 -15.92 -11.27 -8.82
CA GLY A 602 -16.81 -12.37 -8.47
C GLY A 602 -16.65 -13.56 -9.43
N PHE A 603 -16.52 -14.76 -8.87
CA PHE A 603 -16.40 -16.00 -9.63
C PHE A 603 -16.93 -17.20 -8.82
N THR A 604 -17.22 -18.30 -9.50
CA THR A 604 -17.65 -19.56 -8.88
C THR A 604 -16.49 -20.54 -8.75
N TYR A 605 -16.68 -21.56 -7.92
CA TYR A 605 -15.73 -22.67 -7.81
C TYR A 605 -15.49 -23.34 -9.17
N ASP A 606 -16.54 -23.59 -9.94
CA ASP A 606 -16.42 -24.28 -11.23
C ASP A 606 -15.58 -23.44 -12.22
N GLN A 607 -15.75 -22.11 -12.25
CA GLN A 607 -14.90 -21.22 -13.05
C GLN A 607 -13.43 -21.24 -12.61
N MET A 608 -13.16 -21.43 -11.31
CA MET A 608 -11.80 -21.54 -10.81
C MET A 608 -11.11 -22.83 -11.27
N VAL A 609 -11.79 -23.97 -11.14
CA VAL A 609 -11.21 -25.28 -11.52
C VAL A 609 -11.16 -25.48 -13.03
N ASP A 610 -11.99 -24.80 -13.81
CA ASP A 610 -11.94 -24.79 -15.28
C ASP A 610 -10.72 -23.98 -15.80
N THR A 611 -10.05 -23.21 -14.94
CA THR A 611 -8.87 -22.44 -15.33
C THR A 611 -7.66 -23.36 -15.47
N VAL A 612 -6.93 -23.23 -16.59
CA VAL A 612 -5.69 -23.99 -16.80
C VAL A 612 -4.59 -23.48 -15.86
N GLY A 613 -4.09 -24.36 -14.99
CA GLY A 613 -2.98 -24.05 -14.08
C GLY A 613 -1.65 -23.89 -14.82
N ILE A 614 -0.76 -23.10 -14.24
CA ILE A 614 0.63 -22.99 -14.72
C ILE A 614 1.47 -24.02 -13.99
N HIS A 615 2.00 -24.99 -14.72
CA HIS A 615 2.88 -26.03 -14.15
C HIS A 615 4.36 -25.70 -14.38
N PRO A 616 5.26 -25.88 -13.39
CA PRO A 616 4.94 -26.13 -11.98
C PRO A 616 4.85 -24.82 -11.19
N THR A 617 3.74 -24.58 -10.53
CA THR A 617 3.55 -23.46 -9.60
C THR A 617 2.70 -23.87 -8.40
N THR A 618 2.82 -23.17 -7.29
CA THR A 618 1.96 -23.41 -6.11
C THR A 618 0.51 -22.96 -6.35
N ALA A 619 0.30 -22.00 -7.26
CA ALA A 619 -1.04 -21.50 -7.59
C ALA A 619 -1.90 -22.50 -8.35
N GLU A 620 -1.31 -23.49 -9.04
CA GLU A 620 -2.10 -24.54 -9.72
C GLU A 620 -2.89 -25.42 -8.73
N SER A 621 -2.53 -25.43 -7.43
CA SER A 621 -3.29 -26.15 -6.39
C SER A 621 -4.75 -25.72 -6.31
N PHE A 622 -5.11 -24.52 -6.76
CA PHE A 622 -6.50 -24.06 -6.80
C PHE A 622 -7.30 -24.68 -7.93
N THR A 623 -6.67 -24.99 -9.05
CA THR A 623 -7.35 -25.57 -10.22
C THR A 623 -7.57 -27.06 -10.08
N THR A 624 -7.05 -27.68 -9.02
CA THR A 624 -7.16 -29.12 -8.74
C THR A 624 -7.84 -29.42 -7.40
N LEU A 625 -8.51 -28.42 -6.79
CA LEU A 625 -9.25 -28.59 -5.55
C LEU A 625 -10.50 -29.44 -5.77
N GLU A 626 -10.57 -30.64 -5.18
CA GLU A 626 -11.72 -31.55 -5.27
C GLU A 626 -12.26 -31.93 -3.89
N VAL A 627 -11.38 -31.98 -2.88
CA VAL A 627 -11.75 -32.45 -1.53
C VAL A 627 -12.47 -31.35 -0.78
N THR A 628 -13.59 -31.68 -0.17
CA THR A 628 -14.34 -30.78 0.71
C THR A 628 -14.27 -31.23 2.17
N LYS A 629 -14.36 -30.30 3.10
CA LYS A 629 -14.45 -30.64 4.55
C LYS A 629 -15.67 -31.50 4.84
N SER A 630 -16.79 -31.28 4.17
CA SER A 630 -18.02 -32.04 4.33
C SER A 630 -17.89 -33.50 3.87
N SER A 631 -17.02 -33.79 2.90
CA SER A 631 -16.78 -35.14 2.41
C SER A 631 -15.93 -36.00 3.36
N GLY A 632 -15.20 -35.38 4.28
CA GLY A 632 -14.24 -36.07 5.16
C GLY A 632 -13.09 -36.74 4.42
N GLY A 633 -12.88 -36.42 3.14
CA GLY A 633 -11.80 -36.95 2.32
C GLY A 633 -10.43 -36.52 2.87
N ALA A 634 -9.43 -37.42 2.74
CA ALA A 634 -8.06 -37.08 3.10
C ALA A 634 -7.48 -36.02 2.17
N THR A 635 -6.89 -34.96 2.71
CA THR A 635 -6.12 -33.96 1.98
C THR A 635 -4.74 -34.54 1.65
N THR A 636 -4.68 -35.48 0.71
CA THR A 636 -3.39 -35.98 0.22
C THR A 636 -2.87 -35.00 -0.80
N GLY A 637 -1.75 -34.33 -0.48
CA GLY A 637 -1.10 -33.41 -1.40
C GLY A 637 -0.83 -34.08 -2.74
N GLY A 638 -1.59 -33.71 -3.76
CA GLY A 638 -1.19 -33.90 -5.14
C GLY A 638 -0.02 -32.98 -5.40
N GLY A 639 1.19 -33.46 -5.13
CA GLY A 639 2.39 -32.84 -5.64
C GLY A 639 2.73 -33.46 -6.97
N CYS A 640 3.07 -32.67 -7.96
CA CYS A 640 3.72 -33.16 -9.17
C CYS A 640 5.12 -33.66 -8.85
#